data_7643f52825f746104227f6e384cc7f11
#
_entry.id   7643f52825f746104227f6e384cc7f11
#
_cell.length_a   1.000
_cell.length_b   1.000
_cell.length_c   1.000
_cell.angle_alpha   90.00
_cell.angle_beta   90.00
_cell.angle_gamma   90.00
#
_symmetry.space_group_name_H-M   'P 1'
#
loop_
_entity.id
_entity.type
_entity.pdbx_description
1 polymer ?
#
loop_
_entity_poly.entity_id
_entity_poly.type
_entity_poly.pdbx_seq_one_letter_code
_entity_poly.pdbx_strand_id
1 'polypeptide(L)'
;MLMCCLLCSLVHMVWAGEATAQSTAAKIDFTRDVQPIFAKHCYSCHGEKKQKAGLRLDQRPDALLSKLFIVGKSAESRIIHLVLESDPEKRMPLDAKMLPANDIATLRAWIDQGARWPAAEGDHWSLRRLSLPAIPATKDVQHPIDAFIRTKLSEKGLSHSAPADRRTLIRRLTFNLHGLPPTPAEIESFVRDDSPKAYEQLVERLLASPRYGERWARHWMDIAHFAETHGHDQDVIRENAWPYRDYLIRAFNADLPYARFVQDQIAGDVLNSGDASAIAALGFLAAGPWDESSQSSIRDDTIDKKQAQYIDRDDMITTVFTAIASTSIHCARCHDHKFDPISQKEYYGLQAVFAGVERANRSYEADPALAKIRGELLAKKADILAGKFDLAAERAKLDEWEKQIAGRLTRWKTLNVVVSAKDSKIEPQTDGSFRFAGKRPDKDVYSFKATTGRIVTAIRLEVLSDPSLPMGGPGRQDNGNLHLSEIRVKLSDGTIIPITSAAADFNQDGWGIARAIDGNPATAWGIHPAVGKMHEAVFILKQPIPANATFTVELDQLHGAGHLIGRARLSVSSDANPAVSVNPLPTEVVEILAMAPEKRNEAQSKTLIQHRLLIDVEARLAVLPIPQMVYAAASDFATIGSFKAPKGPRVVHMLIRGDITKPGETANAGTIACVQGPGPLTIANPTDEGQRRAAIARWLTDRENGLVWRSIVNRVWHHHFGRGIVNTPNDFGRMGATPTHPELLDWLAVWFRDRGGSLKDLHRLIVTSETYRQSSAHNADYTKIDSDNAYLWRMNRTRLDAESVRDAVLAASGKLDSTMHGPSSRQFALSPGIHVTPKVEYEKFDFDSPASRRRSVYRFVFRTLPDPFYEALDCPDASQFTPVRASSVTALQALAMMNDRFTVRYAEHFAKRVEATSQDCLRQIGFAYEEALGRSPTELETKRLADFAERHGLANACRLLFNCNEFLFVD
;
A
#
# COMPACT_ATOMS: atom_id res chain seq x y z
N MET A 1 43.37 12.23 -56.01
CA MET A 1 44.82 12.56 -55.94
C MET A 1 45.36 11.67 -54.88
N LEU A 2 45.89 10.58 -55.24
CA LEU A 2 47.32 10.28 -55.34
C LEU A 2 47.96 10.23 -53.96
N MET A 3 48.26 8.94 -53.50
CA MET A 3 49.58 8.27 -53.66
C MET A 3 50.50 8.64 -52.51
N CYS A 4 51.09 7.80 -51.73
CA CYS A 4 52.12 6.82 -51.92
C CYS A 4 52.13 5.90 -50.68
N CYS A 5 52.09 4.64 -50.76
CA CYS A 5 53.11 3.63 -51.12
C CYS A 5 54.32 3.52 -50.18
N LEU A 6 54.42 2.39 -49.52
CA LEU A 6 55.48 1.38 -49.54
C LEU A 6 56.62 1.44 -48.53
N LEU A 7 56.85 0.25 -48.00
CA LEU A 7 58.13 -0.40 -47.50
C LEU A 7 58.45 -0.14 -46.01
N CYS A 8 58.83 -1.03 -45.22
CA CYS A 8 59.39 -2.42 -45.40
C CYS A 8 59.58 -3.17 -44.07
N SER A 9 59.40 -4.42 -44.10
CA SER A 9 60.32 -5.48 -43.59
C SER A 9 60.31 -5.84 -42.11
N LEU A 10 59.80 -7.04 -41.91
CA LEU A 10 60.43 -8.16 -41.19
C LEU A 10 61.29 -7.89 -39.96
N VAL A 11 60.73 -8.21 -38.80
CA VAL A 11 61.42 -8.92 -37.74
C VAL A 11 60.51 -10.06 -37.23
N HIS A 12 60.89 -11.29 -37.58
CA HIS A 12 60.33 -12.47 -36.95
C HIS A 12 60.88 -12.57 -35.54
N MET A 13 60.00 -12.46 -34.55
CA MET A 13 60.22 -12.99 -33.22
C MET A 13 59.21 -14.11 -33.00
N VAL A 14 59.73 -15.32 -33.03
CA VAL A 14 59.08 -16.56 -32.64
C VAL A 14 58.70 -16.45 -31.16
N TRP A 15 57.42 -16.25 -30.89
CA TRP A 15 56.85 -16.57 -29.59
C TRP A 15 56.18 -17.92 -29.67
N ALA A 16 56.86 -18.93 -29.09
CA ALA A 16 56.28 -20.23 -28.81
C ALA A 16 55.12 -20.01 -27.80
N GLY A 17 53.93 -19.90 -28.34
CA GLY A 17 52.69 -20.00 -27.53
C GLY A 17 52.52 -21.44 -27.11
N GLU A 18 52.70 -21.73 -25.84
CA GLU A 18 52.16 -22.94 -25.23
C GLU A 18 50.66 -22.95 -25.45
N ALA A 19 50.21 -23.70 -26.45
CA ALA A 19 48.83 -24.11 -26.58
C ALA A 19 48.55 -25.04 -25.38
N THR A 20 47.99 -24.47 -24.28
CA THR A 20 47.32 -25.27 -23.29
C THR A 20 46.16 -25.98 -23.99
N ALA A 21 46.34 -27.20 -24.31
CA ALA A 21 45.29 -28.12 -24.72
C ALA A 21 44.28 -28.16 -23.54
N GLN A 22 43.21 -27.37 -23.66
CA GLN A 22 42.01 -27.58 -22.84
C GLN A 22 41.48 -28.96 -23.19
N SER A 23 41.90 -29.96 -22.42
CA SER A 23 41.25 -31.25 -22.34
C SER A 23 39.76 -30.99 -22.11
N THR A 24 38.91 -31.30 -23.07
CA THR A 24 37.50 -31.41 -22.93
C THR A 24 37.20 -32.58 -22.01
N ALA A 25 37.43 -32.40 -20.70
CA ALA A 25 37.05 -33.41 -19.73
C ALA A 25 35.54 -33.64 -19.89
N ALA A 26 35.13 -34.89 -20.12
CA ALA A 26 33.75 -35.27 -20.31
C ALA A 26 32.94 -34.72 -19.14
N LYS A 27 31.80 -34.06 -19.44
CA LYS A 27 30.91 -33.49 -18.45
C LYS A 27 30.34 -34.62 -17.58
N ILE A 28 30.63 -34.62 -16.30
CA ILE A 28 30.12 -35.62 -15.34
C ILE A 28 28.65 -35.31 -15.07
N ASP A 29 27.81 -36.32 -15.31
CA ASP A 29 26.37 -36.30 -14.98
C ASP A 29 26.13 -37.06 -13.67
N PHE A 30 25.40 -36.45 -12.76
CA PHE A 30 25.16 -37.04 -11.46
C PHE A 30 24.42 -38.39 -11.55
N THR A 31 23.31 -38.42 -12.29
CA THR A 31 22.45 -39.64 -12.37
C THR A 31 23.16 -40.78 -13.05
N ARG A 32 23.94 -40.49 -14.10
CA ARG A 32 24.68 -41.53 -14.87
C ARG A 32 25.96 -41.95 -14.15
N ASP A 33 26.71 -40.98 -13.58
CA ASP A 33 28.11 -41.24 -13.18
C ASP A 33 28.32 -41.26 -11.66
N VAL A 34 27.56 -40.46 -10.88
CA VAL A 34 27.77 -40.26 -9.43
C VAL A 34 26.76 -41.05 -8.58
N GLN A 35 25.49 -41.01 -8.96
CA GLN A 35 24.42 -41.71 -8.23
C GLN A 35 24.67 -43.22 -8.10
N PRO A 36 25.14 -43.95 -9.11
CA PRO A 36 25.48 -45.36 -8.95
C PRO A 36 26.57 -45.59 -7.90
N ILE A 37 27.56 -44.68 -7.77
CA ILE A 37 28.62 -44.77 -6.75
C ILE A 37 28.00 -44.59 -5.36
N PHE A 38 27.15 -43.57 -5.18
CA PHE A 38 26.48 -43.35 -3.91
C PHE A 38 25.51 -44.48 -3.55
N ALA A 39 24.75 -44.98 -4.50
CA ALA A 39 23.82 -46.08 -4.27
C ALA A 39 24.55 -47.33 -3.82
N LYS A 40 25.67 -47.65 -4.45
CA LYS A 40 26.46 -48.86 -4.16
C LYS A 40 27.21 -48.74 -2.83
N HIS A 41 27.75 -47.55 -2.48
CA HIS A 41 28.72 -47.43 -1.38
C HIS A 41 28.23 -46.62 -0.19
N CYS A 42 27.20 -45.74 -0.34
CA CYS A 42 26.84 -44.74 0.64
C CYS A 42 25.39 -44.87 1.18
N TYR A 43 24.38 -45.18 0.33
CA TYR A 43 22.96 -45.13 0.70
C TYR A 43 22.55 -46.13 1.81
N SER A 44 23.32 -47.20 1.97
CA SER A 44 23.05 -48.17 3.05
C SER A 44 23.15 -47.54 4.45
N CYS A 45 23.90 -46.48 4.61
CA CYS A 45 24.10 -45.72 5.86
C CYS A 45 23.67 -44.27 5.78
N HIS A 46 23.66 -43.66 4.59
CA HIS A 46 23.32 -42.24 4.35
C HIS A 46 22.21 -42.10 3.29
N GLY A 47 21.15 -42.88 3.42
CA GLY A 47 19.99 -42.92 2.55
C GLY A 47 18.69 -42.80 3.32
N GLU A 48 17.57 -43.13 2.65
CA GLU A 48 16.22 -42.98 3.20
C GLU A 48 16.00 -43.80 4.50
N LYS A 49 16.49 -45.04 4.53
CA LYS A 49 16.29 -45.99 5.66
C LYS A 49 17.24 -45.75 6.83
N LYS A 50 18.41 -45.19 6.61
CA LYS A 50 19.41 -44.88 7.64
C LYS A 50 20.06 -43.53 7.32
N GLN A 51 20.24 -42.72 8.38
CA GLN A 51 20.79 -41.34 8.27
C GLN A 51 21.89 -41.18 9.34
N LYS A 52 22.98 -41.97 9.23
CA LYS A 52 24.10 -41.85 10.17
C LYS A 52 24.69 -40.45 10.14
N ALA A 53 24.94 -39.86 11.30
CA ALA A 53 25.36 -38.46 11.51
C ALA A 53 24.39 -37.43 10.90
N GLY A 54 23.09 -37.76 10.70
CA GLY A 54 22.11 -36.85 10.12
C GLY A 54 22.30 -36.58 8.60
N LEU A 55 23.17 -37.37 7.94
CA LEU A 55 23.51 -37.19 6.53
C LEU A 55 22.69 -38.10 5.62
N ARG A 56 22.10 -37.51 4.57
CA ARG A 56 21.47 -38.19 3.42
C ARG A 56 22.25 -37.83 2.16
N LEU A 57 22.61 -38.83 1.37
CA LEU A 57 23.30 -38.65 0.08
C LEU A 57 22.42 -39.09 -1.10
N ASP A 58 21.23 -39.64 -0.85
CA ASP A 58 20.18 -39.91 -1.84
C ASP A 58 19.36 -38.69 -2.20
N GLN A 59 19.47 -37.63 -1.41
CA GLN A 59 18.93 -36.30 -1.67
C GLN A 59 20.05 -35.27 -1.59
N ARG A 60 19.85 -34.07 -2.17
CA ARG A 60 20.78 -32.97 -2.02
C ARG A 60 20.79 -32.46 -0.57
N PRO A 61 21.88 -32.63 0.18
CA PRO A 61 21.93 -32.26 1.61
C PRO A 61 22.29 -30.78 1.78
N ASP A 62 21.32 -29.87 1.70
CA ASP A 62 21.59 -28.43 1.72
C ASP A 62 22.29 -27.92 2.98
N ALA A 63 22.00 -28.49 4.16
CA ALA A 63 22.62 -28.07 5.42
C ALA A 63 24.06 -28.56 5.63
N LEU A 64 24.53 -29.53 4.85
CA LEU A 64 25.85 -30.18 5.03
C LEU A 64 26.79 -29.96 3.85
N LEU A 65 26.32 -29.39 2.73
CA LEU A 65 27.11 -29.16 1.52
C LEU A 65 28.38 -28.37 1.81
N SER A 66 28.30 -27.31 2.58
CA SER A 66 29.48 -26.47 2.92
C SER A 66 30.53 -27.16 3.77
N LYS A 67 30.16 -28.25 4.47
CA LYS A 67 31.08 -29.02 5.30
C LYS A 67 31.61 -30.28 4.63
N LEU A 68 30.85 -30.86 3.71
CA LEU A 68 31.16 -32.12 3.06
C LEU A 68 31.72 -31.95 1.66
N PHE A 69 31.20 -31.01 0.89
CA PHE A 69 31.58 -30.68 -0.47
C PHE A 69 31.97 -29.20 -0.57
N ILE A 70 33.17 -28.91 -1.01
CA ILE A 70 33.61 -27.55 -1.37
C ILE A 70 33.54 -27.49 -2.88
N VAL A 71 32.50 -26.86 -3.40
CA VAL A 71 32.20 -26.75 -4.83
C VAL A 71 33.37 -26.16 -5.60
N GLY A 72 33.81 -26.86 -6.67
CA GLY A 72 34.97 -26.48 -7.46
C GLY A 72 36.32 -26.87 -6.84
N LYS A 73 36.35 -27.53 -5.65
CA LYS A 73 37.56 -27.83 -4.91
C LYS A 73 37.53 -29.24 -4.29
N SER A 74 37.64 -30.26 -5.11
CA SER A 74 37.59 -31.63 -4.64
C SER A 74 38.68 -31.99 -3.62
N ALA A 75 39.87 -31.42 -3.78
CA ALA A 75 41.00 -31.65 -2.87
C ALA A 75 40.75 -31.15 -1.46
N GLU A 76 39.94 -30.13 -1.27
CA GLU A 76 39.56 -29.55 0.03
C GLU A 76 38.25 -30.16 0.59
N SER A 77 37.52 -30.93 -0.19
CA SER A 77 36.21 -31.49 0.16
C SER A 77 36.34 -32.66 1.13
N ARG A 78 35.66 -32.58 2.28
CA ARG A 78 35.77 -33.59 3.37
C ARG A 78 35.34 -34.99 2.90
N ILE A 79 34.41 -35.14 1.98
CA ILE A 79 34.01 -36.43 1.45
C ILE A 79 35.19 -37.14 0.80
N ILE A 80 36.06 -36.43 0.05
CA ILE A 80 37.23 -37.01 -0.60
C ILE A 80 38.26 -37.46 0.46
N HIS A 81 38.46 -36.67 1.50
CA HIS A 81 39.34 -37.07 2.61
C HIS A 81 38.83 -38.32 3.32
N LEU A 82 37.51 -38.39 3.55
CA LEU A 82 36.91 -39.57 4.23
C LEU A 82 36.98 -40.86 3.41
N VAL A 83 36.85 -40.78 2.06
CA VAL A 83 36.95 -41.98 1.20
C VAL A 83 38.39 -42.40 0.94
N LEU A 84 39.38 -41.49 1.16
CA LEU A 84 40.82 -41.74 1.00
C LEU A 84 41.53 -42.02 2.34
N GLU A 85 40.81 -41.98 3.47
CA GLU A 85 41.41 -42.17 4.79
C GLU A 85 42.09 -43.57 4.90
N SER A 86 43.28 -43.61 5.40
CA SER A 86 44.08 -44.85 5.58
C SER A 86 43.60 -45.71 6.75
N ASP A 87 43.07 -45.06 7.77
CA ASP A 87 42.53 -45.72 8.96
C ASP A 87 41.15 -46.36 8.66
N PRO A 88 41.01 -47.67 8.67
CA PRO A 88 39.74 -48.35 8.38
C PRO A 88 38.60 -47.95 9.31
N GLU A 89 38.89 -47.55 10.55
CA GLU A 89 37.89 -47.15 11.53
C GLU A 89 37.34 -45.72 11.29
N LYS A 90 38.01 -44.92 10.46
CA LYS A 90 37.64 -43.56 10.08
C LYS A 90 37.26 -43.43 8.63
N ARG A 91 37.69 -44.36 7.80
CA ARG A 91 37.41 -44.32 6.35
C ARG A 91 35.95 -44.61 6.04
N MET A 92 35.40 -43.93 5.05
CA MET A 92 34.08 -44.20 4.50
C MET A 92 34.19 -44.95 3.17
N PRO A 93 33.37 -46.01 2.95
CA PRO A 93 32.40 -46.60 3.91
C PRO A 93 33.11 -47.33 5.03
N LEU A 94 32.57 -47.23 6.24
CA LEU A 94 33.07 -47.95 7.43
C LEU A 94 33.00 -49.47 7.20
N ASP A 95 34.03 -50.21 7.70
CA ASP A 95 34.12 -51.65 7.64
C ASP A 95 34.04 -52.25 6.24
N ALA A 96 34.38 -51.43 5.20
CA ALA A 96 34.35 -51.85 3.80
C ALA A 96 35.70 -51.62 3.08
N LYS A 97 35.88 -52.22 1.92
CA LYS A 97 37.03 -51.95 1.05
C LYS A 97 37.03 -50.50 0.56
N MET A 98 38.22 -49.94 0.36
CA MET A 98 38.36 -48.64 -0.24
C MET A 98 37.63 -48.57 -1.59
N LEU A 99 37.03 -47.38 -1.89
CA LEU A 99 36.39 -47.16 -3.18
C LEU A 99 37.40 -47.39 -4.36
N PRO A 100 36.95 -47.91 -5.50
CA PRO A 100 37.75 -48.01 -6.70
C PRO A 100 38.30 -46.62 -7.11
N ALA A 101 39.52 -46.60 -7.60
CA ALA A 101 40.20 -45.37 -8.03
C ALA A 101 39.37 -44.57 -9.08
N ASN A 102 38.67 -45.27 -9.96
CA ASN A 102 37.80 -44.64 -10.96
C ASN A 102 36.56 -43.93 -10.31
N ASP A 103 35.96 -44.53 -9.26
CA ASP A 103 34.84 -43.96 -8.55
C ASP A 103 35.27 -42.69 -7.80
N ILE A 104 36.47 -42.71 -7.21
CA ILE A 104 37.04 -41.53 -6.54
C ILE A 104 37.38 -40.44 -7.56
N ALA A 105 37.92 -40.80 -8.74
CA ALA A 105 38.19 -39.83 -9.81
C ALA A 105 36.91 -39.17 -10.34
N THR A 106 35.83 -39.97 -10.49
CA THR A 106 34.50 -39.45 -10.88
C THR A 106 33.93 -38.49 -9.85
N LEU A 107 34.02 -38.85 -8.54
CA LEU A 107 33.57 -37.93 -7.48
C LEU A 107 34.37 -36.63 -7.47
N ARG A 108 35.69 -36.68 -7.65
CA ARG A 108 36.53 -35.47 -7.74
C ARG A 108 36.14 -34.61 -8.92
N ALA A 109 36.08 -35.20 -10.12
CA ALA A 109 35.70 -34.48 -11.32
C ALA A 109 34.31 -33.86 -11.22
N TRP A 110 33.36 -34.53 -10.61
CA TRP A 110 32.03 -34.01 -10.34
C TRP A 110 32.06 -32.81 -9.42
N ILE A 111 32.83 -32.87 -8.30
CA ILE A 111 32.96 -31.75 -7.35
C ILE A 111 33.63 -30.56 -8.05
N ASP A 112 34.71 -30.78 -8.79
CA ASP A 112 35.45 -29.74 -9.49
C ASP A 112 34.63 -29.08 -10.62
N GLN A 113 33.68 -29.83 -11.23
CA GLN A 113 32.72 -29.32 -12.22
C GLN A 113 31.49 -28.65 -11.56
N GLY A 114 31.52 -28.43 -10.27
CA GLY A 114 30.47 -27.67 -9.55
C GLY A 114 29.51 -28.53 -8.75
N ALA A 115 29.79 -29.83 -8.51
CA ALA A 115 28.98 -30.75 -7.70
C ALA A 115 27.47 -30.66 -8.00
N ARG A 116 27.15 -30.59 -9.30
CA ARG A 116 25.73 -30.42 -9.70
C ARG A 116 24.99 -31.72 -9.42
N TRP A 117 24.13 -31.64 -8.39
CA TRP A 117 23.14 -32.66 -8.17
C TRP A 117 22.07 -32.51 -9.25
N PRO A 118 21.46 -33.61 -9.77
CA PRO A 118 20.25 -33.43 -10.57
C PRO A 118 19.27 -32.67 -9.71
N ALA A 119 18.50 -31.81 -10.34
CA ALA A 119 17.27 -31.34 -9.72
C ALA A 119 16.55 -32.60 -9.22
N ALA A 120 16.26 -32.66 -7.90
CA ALA A 120 15.61 -33.84 -7.34
C ALA A 120 14.46 -34.24 -8.27
N GLU A 121 14.29 -35.54 -8.54
CA GLU A 121 13.04 -36.02 -9.14
C GLU A 121 11.92 -35.45 -8.31
N GLY A 122 11.33 -34.32 -8.77
CA GLY A 122 10.35 -33.55 -8.00
C GLY A 122 10.62 -32.07 -7.81
N ASP A 123 11.51 -31.38 -8.57
CA ASP A 123 11.44 -29.92 -8.64
C ASP A 123 10.04 -29.54 -9.12
N HIS A 124 9.27 -29.01 -8.20
CA HIS A 124 7.88 -28.65 -8.45
C HIS A 124 7.79 -27.74 -9.68
N TRP A 125 6.80 -27.96 -10.54
CA TRP A 125 6.67 -27.27 -11.84
C TRP A 125 6.75 -25.73 -11.69
N SER A 126 6.21 -25.18 -10.59
CA SER A 126 6.13 -23.75 -10.35
C SER A 126 7.48 -23.10 -10.05
N LEU A 127 8.41 -23.86 -9.44
CA LEU A 127 9.74 -23.36 -9.03
C LEU A 127 10.77 -23.39 -10.18
N ARG A 128 10.45 -24.06 -11.29
CA ARG A 128 11.33 -24.16 -12.46
C ARG A 128 11.40 -22.85 -13.22
N ARG A 129 12.55 -22.63 -13.87
CA ARG A 129 12.69 -21.54 -14.84
C ARG A 129 11.63 -21.64 -15.92
N LEU A 130 11.21 -20.46 -16.45
CA LEU A 130 10.35 -20.42 -17.61
C LEU A 130 11.07 -21.00 -18.83
N SER A 131 10.37 -21.83 -19.57
CA SER A 131 10.76 -22.26 -20.90
C SER A 131 9.69 -21.79 -21.89
N LEU A 132 10.08 -21.47 -23.13
CA LEU A 132 9.12 -21.14 -24.18
C LEU A 132 8.74 -22.42 -24.91
N PRO A 133 7.56 -23.01 -24.69
CA PRO A 133 7.10 -24.17 -25.40
C PRO A 133 6.81 -23.83 -26.86
N ALA A 134 7.03 -24.79 -27.76
CA ALA A 134 6.58 -24.66 -29.13
C ALA A 134 5.05 -24.66 -29.22
N ILE A 135 4.49 -23.78 -30.04
CA ILE A 135 3.04 -23.79 -30.31
C ILE A 135 2.71 -25.09 -31.05
N PRO A 136 1.74 -25.88 -30.59
CA PRO A 136 1.33 -27.12 -31.25
C PRO A 136 0.90 -26.88 -32.70
N ALA A 137 1.39 -27.68 -33.61
CA ALA A 137 0.98 -27.66 -35.02
C ALA A 137 -0.43 -28.26 -35.17
N THR A 138 -1.45 -27.40 -35.12
CA THR A 138 -2.85 -27.81 -35.24
C THR A 138 -3.39 -27.31 -36.56
N LYS A 139 -4.02 -28.20 -37.34
CA LYS A 139 -4.60 -27.88 -38.66
C LYS A 139 -5.66 -26.77 -38.52
N ASP A 140 -5.58 -25.76 -39.39
CA ASP A 140 -6.53 -24.64 -39.48
C ASP A 140 -6.64 -23.73 -38.21
N VAL A 141 -5.62 -23.76 -37.32
CA VAL A 141 -5.58 -22.93 -36.11
C VAL A 141 -4.38 -21.99 -36.15
N GLN A 142 -4.65 -20.69 -36.19
CA GLN A 142 -3.60 -19.67 -36.21
C GLN A 142 -3.35 -19.05 -34.83
N HIS A 143 -4.35 -19.05 -33.93
CA HIS A 143 -4.25 -18.41 -32.63
C HIS A 143 -3.54 -19.32 -31.61
N PRO A 144 -2.46 -18.84 -30.96
CA PRO A 144 -1.64 -19.69 -30.07
C PRO A 144 -2.44 -20.36 -28.94
N ILE A 145 -3.31 -19.62 -28.27
CA ILE A 145 -4.17 -20.17 -27.20
C ILE A 145 -4.99 -21.35 -27.73
N ASP A 146 -5.63 -21.16 -28.88
CA ASP A 146 -6.52 -22.17 -29.46
C ASP A 146 -5.74 -23.42 -29.88
N ALA A 147 -4.50 -23.28 -30.34
CA ALA A 147 -3.64 -24.41 -30.66
C ALA A 147 -3.38 -25.31 -29.43
N PHE A 148 -2.99 -24.71 -28.28
CA PHE A 148 -2.80 -25.46 -27.03
C PHE A 148 -4.10 -26.11 -26.52
N ILE A 149 -5.20 -25.33 -26.51
CA ILE A 149 -6.50 -25.82 -26.02
C ILE A 149 -7.03 -26.96 -26.91
N ARG A 150 -7.05 -26.78 -28.23
CA ARG A 150 -7.55 -27.81 -29.16
C ARG A 150 -6.73 -29.09 -29.13
N THR A 151 -5.40 -28.99 -28.99
CA THR A 151 -4.51 -30.15 -28.79
C THR A 151 -4.94 -30.92 -27.56
N LYS A 152 -5.15 -30.21 -26.43
CA LYS A 152 -5.54 -30.85 -25.17
C LYS A 152 -6.93 -31.47 -25.23
N LEU A 153 -7.88 -30.80 -25.88
CA LEU A 153 -9.23 -31.34 -26.08
C LEU A 153 -9.18 -32.61 -26.93
N SER A 154 -8.38 -32.62 -28.02
CA SER A 154 -8.22 -33.81 -28.88
C SER A 154 -7.62 -34.99 -28.10
N GLU A 155 -6.63 -34.78 -27.23
CA GLU A 155 -6.07 -35.82 -26.34
C GLU A 155 -7.12 -36.44 -25.42
N LYS A 156 -8.19 -35.69 -25.11
CA LYS A 156 -9.28 -36.13 -24.23
C LYS A 156 -10.52 -36.62 -25.00
N GLY A 157 -10.48 -36.66 -26.32
CA GLY A 157 -11.65 -37.00 -27.14
C GLY A 157 -12.75 -35.93 -27.10
N LEU A 158 -12.38 -34.69 -26.83
CA LEU A 158 -13.28 -33.53 -26.77
C LEU A 158 -13.04 -32.62 -27.95
N SER A 159 -14.03 -31.77 -28.29
CA SER A 159 -13.90 -30.67 -29.22
C SER A 159 -14.54 -29.41 -28.65
N HIS A 160 -14.10 -28.25 -29.12
CA HIS A 160 -14.68 -26.99 -28.62
C HIS A 160 -16.07 -26.72 -29.18
N SER A 161 -16.89 -25.94 -28.43
CA SER A 161 -18.23 -25.54 -28.84
C SER A 161 -18.21 -24.54 -29.99
N ALA A 162 -19.38 -24.39 -30.64
CA ALA A 162 -19.58 -23.34 -31.64
C ALA A 162 -19.39 -21.94 -31.05
N PRO A 163 -19.11 -20.92 -31.86
CA PRO A 163 -19.07 -19.53 -31.39
C PRO A 163 -20.37 -19.10 -30.74
N ALA A 164 -20.31 -18.27 -29.71
CA ALA A 164 -21.48 -17.59 -29.13
C ALA A 164 -22.01 -16.53 -30.09
N ASP A 165 -23.28 -16.18 -29.93
CA ASP A 165 -23.90 -15.09 -30.69
C ASP A 165 -23.34 -13.72 -30.27
N ARG A 166 -23.59 -12.71 -31.11
CA ARG A 166 -22.99 -11.37 -30.91
C ARG A 166 -23.52 -10.65 -29.67
N ARG A 167 -24.81 -10.87 -29.28
CA ARG A 167 -25.34 -10.27 -28.04
C ARG A 167 -24.66 -10.86 -26.80
N THR A 168 -24.51 -12.16 -26.78
CA THR A 168 -23.77 -12.88 -25.75
C THR A 168 -22.29 -12.37 -25.65
N LEU A 169 -21.64 -12.24 -26.82
CA LEU A 169 -20.23 -11.79 -26.84
C LEU A 169 -20.03 -10.37 -26.31
N ILE A 170 -20.84 -9.40 -26.75
CA ILE A 170 -20.70 -8.02 -26.23
C ILE A 170 -21.04 -7.94 -24.73
N ARG A 171 -22.07 -8.65 -24.26
CA ARG A 171 -22.43 -8.70 -22.84
C ARG A 171 -21.27 -9.29 -22.01
N ARG A 172 -20.74 -10.45 -22.40
CA ARG A 172 -19.61 -11.12 -21.76
C ARG A 172 -18.40 -10.20 -21.69
N LEU A 173 -18.01 -9.63 -22.81
CA LEU A 173 -16.81 -8.82 -22.92
C LEU A 173 -16.92 -7.52 -22.09
N THR A 174 -18.08 -6.86 -22.09
CA THR A 174 -18.29 -5.61 -21.34
C THR A 174 -18.28 -5.87 -19.83
N PHE A 175 -18.93 -6.93 -19.34
CA PHE A 175 -18.83 -7.29 -17.93
C PHE A 175 -17.42 -7.72 -17.52
N ASN A 176 -16.70 -8.47 -18.35
CA ASN A 176 -15.33 -8.87 -18.03
C ASN A 176 -14.37 -7.67 -17.94
N LEU A 177 -14.45 -6.73 -18.88
CA LEU A 177 -13.53 -5.62 -18.97
C LEU A 177 -13.95 -4.39 -18.17
N HIS A 178 -15.27 -4.16 -17.99
CA HIS A 178 -15.80 -2.96 -17.34
C HIS A 178 -16.55 -3.24 -16.03
N GLY A 179 -17.08 -4.47 -15.83
CA GLY A 179 -17.97 -4.77 -14.71
C GLY A 179 -19.34 -4.07 -14.83
N LEU A 180 -19.73 -3.69 -16.03
CA LEU A 180 -20.97 -2.99 -16.38
C LEU A 180 -21.68 -3.70 -17.52
N PRO A 181 -23.03 -3.59 -17.62
CA PRO A 181 -23.74 -4.03 -18.83
C PRO A 181 -23.40 -3.10 -20.01
N PRO A 182 -23.41 -3.62 -21.24
CA PRO A 182 -23.45 -2.77 -22.43
C PRO A 182 -24.81 -2.06 -22.52
N THR A 183 -24.84 -0.86 -23.06
CA THR A 183 -26.10 -0.16 -23.34
C THR A 183 -26.85 -0.81 -24.52
N PRO A 184 -28.19 -0.69 -24.61
CA PRO A 184 -28.96 -1.18 -25.77
C PRO A 184 -28.42 -0.65 -27.09
N ALA A 185 -28.02 0.61 -27.15
CA ALA A 185 -27.46 1.21 -28.36
C ALA A 185 -26.11 0.58 -28.76
N GLU A 186 -25.23 0.26 -27.81
CA GLU A 186 -23.98 -0.44 -28.09
C GLU A 186 -24.20 -1.86 -28.57
N ILE A 187 -25.19 -2.56 -28.01
CA ILE A 187 -25.58 -3.89 -28.45
C ILE A 187 -26.07 -3.86 -29.90
N GLU A 188 -27.04 -2.99 -30.21
CA GLU A 188 -27.58 -2.89 -31.55
C GLU A 188 -26.54 -2.45 -32.60
N SER A 189 -25.68 -1.51 -32.25
CA SER A 189 -24.57 -1.10 -33.11
C SER A 189 -23.63 -2.28 -33.42
N PHE A 190 -23.21 -3.05 -32.40
CA PHE A 190 -22.32 -4.20 -32.61
C PHE A 190 -23.00 -5.35 -33.33
N VAL A 191 -24.28 -5.62 -33.06
CA VAL A 191 -25.06 -6.70 -33.73
C VAL A 191 -25.22 -6.41 -35.22
N ARG A 192 -25.40 -5.15 -35.61
CA ARG A 192 -25.57 -4.72 -37.02
C ARG A 192 -24.28 -4.48 -37.79
N ASP A 193 -23.13 -4.47 -37.11
CA ASP A 193 -21.86 -4.21 -37.75
C ASP A 193 -21.32 -5.49 -38.43
N ASP A 194 -21.48 -5.60 -39.75
CA ASP A 194 -21.04 -6.76 -40.54
C ASP A 194 -19.55 -6.72 -40.90
N SER A 195 -18.80 -5.76 -40.35
CA SER A 195 -17.35 -5.66 -40.56
C SER A 195 -16.64 -6.93 -40.05
N PRO A 196 -15.69 -7.50 -40.81
CA PRO A 196 -14.90 -8.65 -40.35
C PRO A 196 -14.10 -8.38 -39.08
N LYS A 197 -13.85 -7.10 -38.76
CA LYS A 197 -13.09 -6.64 -37.59
C LYS A 197 -13.98 -6.07 -36.48
N ALA A 198 -15.32 -6.21 -36.57
CA ALA A 198 -16.24 -5.63 -35.59
C ALA A 198 -15.94 -6.08 -34.17
N TYR A 199 -15.57 -7.34 -33.95
CA TYR A 199 -15.23 -7.87 -32.63
C TYR A 199 -13.92 -7.31 -32.09
N GLU A 200 -12.87 -7.27 -32.89
CA GLU A 200 -11.57 -6.70 -32.54
C GLU A 200 -11.69 -5.20 -32.22
N GLN A 201 -12.49 -4.46 -32.99
CA GLN A 201 -12.77 -3.04 -32.74
C GLN A 201 -13.52 -2.85 -31.40
N LEU A 202 -14.46 -3.73 -31.09
CA LEU A 202 -15.15 -3.75 -29.80
C LEU A 202 -14.15 -3.97 -28.65
N VAL A 203 -13.23 -4.93 -28.79
CA VAL A 203 -12.18 -5.20 -27.80
C VAL A 203 -11.32 -3.96 -27.56
N GLU A 204 -10.83 -3.31 -28.64
CA GLU A 204 -10.00 -2.10 -28.52
C GLU A 204 -10.75 -0.95 -27.83
N ARG A 205 -12.01 -0.72 -28.20
CA ARG A 205 -12.85 0.31 -27.58
C ARG A 205 -13.03 0.08 -26.08
N LEU A 206 -13.25 -1.16 -25.67
CA LEU A 206 -13.42 -1.49 -24.25
C LEU A 206 -12.08 -1.39 -23.48
N LEU A 207 -10.96 -1.83 -24.05
CA LEU A 207 -9.64 -1.70 -23.42
C LEU A 207 -9.15 -0.24 -23.32
N ALA A 208 -9.60 0.63 -24.24
CA ALA A 208 -9.29 2.06 -24.19
C ALA A 208 -10.17 2.84 -23.18
N SER A 209 -11.31 2.26 -22.77
CA SER A 209 -12.22 2.90 -21.83
C SER A 209 -11.63 3.01 -20.42
N PRO A 210 -11.81 4.15 -19.71
CA PRO A 210 -11.36 4.26 -18.32
C PRO A 210 -12.09 3.30 -17.35
N ARG A 211 -13.20 2.70 -17.76
CA ARG A 211 -13.94 1.69 -16.99
C ARG A 211 -13.17 0.39 -16.80
N TYR A 212 -12.22 0.12 -17.72
CA TYR A 212 -11.29 -0.99 -17.60
C TYR A 212 -10.48 -0.93 -16.28
N GLY A 213 -9.89 0.21 -15.97
CA GLY A 213 -9.12 0.36 -14.74
C GLY A 213 -9.96 0.20 -13.47
N GLU A 214 -11.23 0.67 -13.47
CA GLU A 214 -12.14 0.49 -12.33
C GLU A 214 -12.43 -1.00 -12.07
N ARG A 215 -12.64 -1.80 -13.12
CA ARG A 215 -12.89 -3.23 -13.01
C ARG A 215 -11.66 -3.98 -12.50
N TRP A 216 -10.51 -3.76 -13.12
CA TRP A 216 -9.30 -4.53 -12.83
C TRP A 216 -8.63 -4.10 -11.53
N ALA A 217 -8.77 -2.85 -11.11
CA ALA A 217 -8.40 -2.40 -9.78
C ALA A 217 -9.21 -3.16 -8.70
N ARG A 218 -10.52 -3.40 -8.92
CA ARG A 218 -11.33 -4.13 -7.93
C ARG A 218 -10.84 -5.57 -7.75
N HIS A 219 -10.46 -6.26 -8.84
CA HIS A 219 -9.87 -7.59 -8.75
C HIS A 219 -8.54 -7.60 -7.97
N TRP A 220 -7.71 -6.57 -8.18
CA TRP A 220 -6.44 -6.45 -7.44
C TRP A 220 -6.66 -6.15 -5.96
N MET A 221 -7.67 -5.36 -5.63
CA MET A 221 -8.02 -5.03 -4.24
C MET A 221 -8.41 -6.27 -3.42
N ASP A 222 -9.02 -7.30 -4.03
CA ASP A 222 -9.35 -8.56 -3.35
C ASP A 222 -8.10 -9.31 -2.89
N ILE A 223 -7.08 -9.40 -3.73
CA ILE A 223 -5.84 -10.08 -3.38
C ILE A 223 -4.92 -9.26 -2.47
N ALA A 224 -5.12 -7.94 -2.43
CA ALA A 224 -4.48 -7.04 -1.48
C ALA A 224 -5.25 -6.92 -0.15
N HIS A 225 -6.37 -7.60 0.00
CA HIS A 225 -7.35 -7.52 1.11
C HIS A 225 -7.61 -6.09 1.60
N PHE A 226 -7.85 -5.20 0.62
CA PHE A 226 -8.03 -3.77 0.83
C PHE A 226 -9.31 -3.45 1.62
N ALA A 227 -9.17 -2.64 2.66
CA ALA A 227 -10.26 -2.00 3.38
C ALA A 227 -9.87 -0.59 3.83
N GLU A 228 -10.87 0.19 4.22
CA GLU A 228 -10.69 1.57 4.66
C GLU A 228 -10.82 1.70 6.18
N THR A 229 -10.60 0.57 6.88
CA THR A 229 -10.52 0.51 8.35
C THR A 229 -9.39 -0.41 8.80
N HIS A 230 -8.99 -0.31 10.07
CA HIS A 230 -7.86 -1.07 10.61
C HIS A 230 -8.18 -2.55 10.83
N GLY A 231 -9.40 -2.90 11.22
CA GLY A 231 -9.71 -4.23 11.72
C GLY A 231 -9.29 -4.40 13.18
N HIS A 232 -9.19 -5.64 13.65
CA HIS A 232 -8.96 -5.99 15.04
C HIS A 232 -10.06 -5.48 15.99
N ASP A 233 -9.73 -5.30 17.27
CA ASP A 233 -10.62 -4.83 18.32
C ASP A 233 -10.98 -3.34 18.21
N GLN A 234 -10.12 -2.55 17.59
CA GLN A 234 -10.32 -1.12 17.33
C GLN A 234 -10.33 -0.88 15.81
N ASP A 235 -11.50 -1.07 15.22
CA ASP A 235 -11.65 -0.95 13.76
C ASP A 235 -11.80 0.52 13.32
N VAL A 236 -10.74 1.29 13.54
CA VAL A 236 -10.66 2.72 13.24
C VAL A 236 -10.65 2.97 11.73
N ILE A 237 -11.34 4.03 11.32
CA ILE A 237 -11.42 4.46 9.92
C ILE A 237 -10.06 4.98 9.42
N ARG A 238 -9.66 4.51 8.22
CA ARG A 238 -8.49 4.99 7.46
C ARG A 238 -8.95 6.01 6.42
N GLU A 239 -9.03 7.27 6.81
CA GLU A 239 -9.53 8.33 5.94
C GLU A 239 -8.74 8.47 4.62
N ASN A 240 -7.49 8.05 4.61
CA ASN A 240 -6.56 8.18 3.49
C ASN A 240 -6.20 6.85 2.82
N ALA A 241 -7.04 5.81 2.90
CA ALA A 241 -6.78 4.55 2.19
C ALA A 241 -7.16 4.63 0.69
N TRP A 242 -8.19 5.40 0.32
CA TRP A 242 -8.73 5.51 -1.03
C TRP A 242 -7.72 5.92 -2.13
N PRO A 243 -6.64 6.70 -1.88
CA PRO A 243 -5.69 7.06 -2.93
C PRO A 243 -4.96 5.85 -3.53
N TYR A 244 -4.78 4.77 -2.75
CA TYR A 244 -4.24 3.51 -3.29
C TYR A 244 -5.18 2.87 -4.32
N ARG A 245 -6.50 2.83 -4.07
CA ARG A 245 -7.49 2.39 -5.07
C ARG A 245 -7.38 3.24 -6.34
N ASP A 246 -7.28 4.56 -6.20
CA ASP A 246 -7.18 5.47 -7.33
C ASP A 246 -5.87 5.29 -8.10
N TYR A 247 -4.75 4.97 -7.40
CA TYR A 247 -3.51 4.56 -8.04
C TYR A 247 -3.72 3.32 -8.90
N LEU A 248 -4.35 2.28 -8.38
CA LEU A 248 -4.62 1.04 -9.12
C LEU A 248 -5.42 1.32 -10.40
N ILE A 249 -6.51 2.11 -10.30
CA ILE A 249 -7.32 2.49 -11.46
C ILE A 249 -6.48 3.19 -12.53
N ARG A 250 -5.65 4.16 -12.14
CA ARG A 250 -4.76 4.87 -13.06
C ARG A 250 -3.71 3.95 -13.67
N ALA A 251 -3.09 3.08 -12.88
CA ALA A 251 -2.04 2.16 -13.32
C ALA A 251 -2.57 1.16 -14.36
N PHE A 252 -3.75 0.57 -14.13
CA PHE A 252 -4.39 -0.30 -15.11
C PHE A 252 -4.81 0.45 -16.38
N ASN A 253 -5.39 1.64 -16.26
CA ASN A 253 -5.78 2.46 -17.42
C ASN A 253 -4.59 2.89 -18.27
N ALA A 254 -3.47 3.22 -17.62
CA ALA A 254 -2.21 3.58 -18.29
C ALA A 254 -1.46 2.35 -18.85
N ASP A 255 -1.98 1.14 -18.60
CA ASP A 255 -1.29 -0.11 -18.95
C ASP A 255 0.16 -0.16 -18.45
N LEU A 256 0.34 0.21 -17.17
CA LEU A 256 1.66 0.26 -16.56
C LEU A 256 2.34 -1.11 -16.67
N PRO A 257 3.58 -1.20 -17.19
CA PRO A 257 4.30 -2.48 -17.29
C PRO A 257 4.28 -3.24 -15.97
N TYR A 258 3.93 -4.53 -15.99
CA TYR A 258 3.67 -5.29 -14.77
C TYR A 258 4.86 -5.32 -13.79
N ALA A 259 6.09 -5.38 -14.29
CA ALA A 259 7.28 -5.30 -13.44
C ALA A 259 7.32 -3.95 -12.67
N ARG A 260 7.04 -2.84 -13.35
CA ARG A 260 6.97 -1.52 -12.74
C ARG A 260 5.81 -1.42 -11.74
N PHE A 261 4.64 -1.97 -12.10
CA PHE A 261 3.47 -2.01 -11.23
C PHE A 261 3.74 -2.75 -9.90
N VAL A 262 4.48 -3.87 -9.95
CA VAL A 262 4.92 -4.60 -8.74
C VAL A 262 5.96 -3.80 -7.97
N GLN A 263 6.96 -3.23 -8.65
CA GLN A 263 8.02 -2.43 -8.02
C GLN A 263 7.47 -1.21 -7.29
N ASP A 264 6.51 -0.50 -7.89
CA ASP A 264 5.87 0.66 -7.27
C ASP A 264 5.15 0.29 -5.97
N GLN A 265 4.48 -0.84 -5.93
CA GLN A 265 3.73 -1.29 -4.74
C GLN A 265 4.62 -1.76 -3.57
N ILE A 266 5.87 -2.09 -3.83
CA ILE A 266 6.81 -2.57 -2.79
C ILE A 266 7.82 -1.50 -2.41
N ALA A 267 8.35 -0.74 -3.38
CA ALA A 267 9.44 0.18 -3.19
C ALA A 267 9.40 1.38 -4.16
N GLY A 268 8.20 1.84 -4.53
CA GLY A 268 8.02 2.91 -5.52
C GLY A 268 8.68 4.23 -5.11
N ASP A 269 8.67 4.54 -3.82
CA ASP A 269 9.33 5.71 -3.25
C ASP A 269 10.87 5.70 -3.41
N VAL A 270 11.46 4.53 -3.58
CA VAL A 270 12.92 4.36 -3.75
C VAL A 270 13.29 4.15 -5.22
N LEU A 271 12.56 3.28 -5.91
CA LEU A 271 12.88 2.89 -7.29
C LEU A 271 12.42 3.95 -8.30
N ASN A 272 11.38 4.69 -7.97
CA ASN A 272 10.70 5.64 -8.84
C ASN A 272 10.39 6.95 -8.10
N SER A 273 11.35 7.44 -7.32
CA SER A 273 11.23 8.62 -6.44
C SER A 273 10.83 9.92 -7.16
N GLY A 274 11.00 9.98 -8.50
CA GLY A 274 10.51 11.10 -9.32
C GLY A 274 9.03 11.04 -9.68
N ASP A 275 8.35 9.93 -9.38
CA ASP A 275 6.92 9.74 -9.63
C ASP A 275 6.15 9.75 -8.32
N ALA A 276 5.49 10.86 -8.04
CA ALA A 276 4.73 11.04 -6.81
C ALA A 276 3.58 10.00 -6.65
N SER A 277 3.06 9.46 -7.75
CA SER A 277 2.02 8.43 -7.71
C SER A 277 2.54 7.10 -7.16
N ALA A 278 3.86 6.85 -7.26
CA ALA A 278 4.50 5.66 -6.71
C ALA A 278 4.46 5.61 -5.16
N ILE A 279 4.27 6.76 -4.49
CA ILE A 279 4.01 6.79 -3.04
C ILE A 279 2.62 6.21 -2.73
N ALA A 280 1.59 6.54 -3.52
CA ALA A 280 0.26 5.99 -3.34
C ALA A 280 0.21 4.47 -3.58
N ALA A 281 1.09 3.94 -4.44
CA ALA A 281 1.24 2.52 -4.69
C ALA A 281 1.64 1.71 -3.44
N LEU A 282 2.40 2.31 -2.53
CA LEU A 282 2.82 1.68 -1.26
C LEU A 282 1.64 1.39 -0.31
N GLY A 283 0.44 1.86 -0.63
CA GLY A 283 -0.80 1.43 0.01
C GLY A 283 -1.02 -0.08 -0.05
N PHE A 284 -0.40 -0.79 -0.99
CA PHE A 284 -0.39 -2.25 -1.07
C PHE A 284 0.13 -2.91 0.21
N LEU A 285 1.28 -2.47 0.70
CA LEU A 285 1.87 -3.00 1.94
C LEU A 285 1.09 -2.60 3.19
N ALA A 286 0.27 -1.55 3.10
CA ALA A 286 -0.54 -1.07 4.20
C ALA A 286 -2.02 -1.49 4.10
N ALA A 287 -2.42 -2.21 3.05
CA ALA A 287 -3.82 -2.56 2.81
C ALA A 287 -4.41 -3.49 3.86
N GLY A 288 -3.62 -4.39 4.43
CA GLY A 288 -4.04 -5.40 5.41
C GLY A 288 -4.49 -4.86 6.77
N PRO A 289 -4.97 -5.73 7.68
CA PRO A 289 -5.37 -5.35 9.03
C PRO A 289 -4.18 -4.82 9.85
N TRP A 290 -4.46 -3.95 10.82
CA TRP A 290 -3.45 -3.35 11.69
C TRP A 290 -3.99 -3.19 13.11
N ASP A 291 -3.24 -3.68 14.08
CA ASP A 291 -3.62 -3.64 15.50
C ASP A 291 -3.25 -2.29 16.11
N GLU A 292 -4.19 -1.34 16.07
CA GLU A 292 -3.98 0.00 16.60
C GLU A 292 -3.71 -0.01 18.11
N SER A 293 -4.44 -0.81 18.89
CA SER A 293 -4.30 -0.82 20.34
C SER A 293 -2.90 -1.25 20.76
N SER A 294 -2.38 -2.31 20.18
CA SER A 294 -1.03 -2.81 20.48
C SER A 294 0.08 -1.93 19.90
N GLN A 295 -0.16 -1.26 18.77
CA GLN A 295 0.85 -0.44 18.11
C GLN A 295 0.94 0.98 18.66
N SER A 296 -0.19 1.64 18.99
CA SER A 296 -0.22 3.06 19.37
C SER A 296 -0.39 3.30 20.87
N SER A 297 -1.02 2.38 21.61
CA SER A 297 -1.38 2.61 23.02
C SER A 297 -0.50 1.87 24.02
N ILE A 298 0.22 0.83 23.60
CA ILE A 298 1.08 0.00 24.47
C ILE A 298 2.54 0.46 24.38
N ARG A 299 3.29 0.32 25.49
CA ARG A 299 4.71 0.67 25.58
C ARG A 299 5.58 -0.23 24.71
N ASP A 300 6.67 0.32 24.17
CA ASP A 300 7.59 -0.35 23.23
C ASP A 300 8.29 -1.59 23.79
N ASP A 301 8.42 -1.70 25.14
CA ASP A 301 9.12 -2.79 25.81
C ASP A 301 8.24 -4.01 26.11
N THR A 302 6.94 -3.95 25.81
CA THR A 302 5.99 -5.04 26.08
C THR A 302 6.08 -6.18 25.06
N ILE A 303 5.68 -7.38 25.49
CA ILE A 303 5.59 -8.56 24.61
C ILE A 303 4.51 -8.36 23.56
N ASP A 304 3.36 -7.79 23.91
CA ASP A 304 2.23 -7.57 23.02
C ASP A 304 2.59 -6.64 21.86
N LYS A 305 3.30 -5.54 22.15
CA LYS A 305 3.82 -4.65 21.09
C LYS A 305 4.74 -5.38 20.12
N LYS A 306 5.68 -6.16 20.64
CA LYS A 306 6.60 -6.96 19.81
C LYS A 306 5.84 -7.99 18.98
N GLN A 307 4.84 -8.64 19.57
CA GLN A 307 3.97 -9.60 18.87
C GLN A 307 3.24 -8.91 17.71
N ALA A 308 2.61 -7.75 17.96
CA ALA A 308 1.92 -6.99 16.94
C ALA A 308 2.85 -6.59 15.78
N GLN A 309 4.11 -6.18 16.07
CA GLN A 309 5.10 -5.87 15.05
C GLN A 309 5.52 -7.09 14.19
N TYR A 310 5.60 -8.28 14.78
CA TYR A 310 5.88 -9.50 14.01
C TYR A 310 4.68 -9.92 13.15
N ILE A 311 3.45 -9.77 13.66
CA ILE A 311 2.22 -10.08 12.92
C ILE A 311 2.04 -9.10 11.75
N ASP A 312 2.32 -7.82 11.95
CA ASP A 312 2.21 -6.82 10.90
C ASP A 312 3.17 -7.11 9.72
N ARG A 313 4.42 -7.47 10.01
CA ARG A 313 5.37 -7.91 8.98
C ARG A 313 5.02 -9.24 8.34
N ASP A 314 4.45 -10.18 9.11
CA ASP A 314 3.93 -11.45 8.59
C ASP A 314 2.83 -11.21 7.55
N ASP A 315 1.93 -10.27 7.82
CA ASP A 315 0.89 -9.87 6.88
C ASP A 315 1.50 -9.23 5.61
N MET A 316 2.47 -8.32 5.74
CA MET A 316 3.14 -7.71 4.59
C MET A 316 3.80 -8.74 3.68
N ILE A 317 4.60 -9.67 4.24
CA ILE A 317 5.29 -10.68 3.43
C ILE A 317 4.32 -11.69 2.83
N THR A 318 3.28 -12.07 3.58
CA THR A 318 2.23 -12.96 3.08
C THR A 318 1.48 -12.31 1.93
N THR A 319 1.10 -11.03 2.05
CA THR A 319 0.48 -10.26 0.97
C THR A 319 1.36 -10.25 -0.29
N VAL A 320 2.64 -9.92 -0.14
CA VAL A 320 3.59 -9.85 -1.26
C VAL A 320 3.71 -11.18 -1.98
N PHE A 321 3.99 -12.27 -1.25
CA PHE A 321 4.26 -13.56 -1.86
C PHE A 321 3.00 -14.25 -2.39
N THR A 322 1.88 -14.11 -1.70
CA THR A 322 0.61 -14.68 -2.14
C THR A 322 0.05 -13.95 -3.36
N ALA A 323 0.02 -12.61 -3.32
CA ALA A 323 -0.55 -11.82 -4.41
C ALA A 323 0.31 -11.86 -5.68
N ILE A 324 1.64 -11.74 -5.54
CA ILE A 324 2.55 -11.55 -6.66
C ILE A 324 3.15 -12.88 -7.14
N ALA A 325 3.51 -13.78 -6.24
CA ALA A 325 4.22 -15.02 -6.56
C ALA A 325 3.38 -16.29 -6.39
N SER A 326 2.11 -16.19 -5.99
CA SER A 326 1.24 -17.36 -5.72
C SER A 326 1.90 -18.41 -4.80
N THR A 327 2.57 -17.95 -3.76
CA THR A 327 3.35 -18.81 -2.84
C THR A 327 2.91 -18.60 -1.41
N SER A 328 2.49 -19.68 -0.73
CA SER A 328 2.17 -19.67 0.69
C SER A 328 3.46 -19.81 1.52
N ILE A 329 3.85 -18.76 2.26
CA ILE A 329 5.07 -18.76 3.08
C ILE A 329 4.80 -18.79 4.57
N HIS A 330 3.58 -18.50 4.99
CA HIS A 330 3.19 -18.33 6.39
C HIS A 330 3.47 -19.57 7.26
N CYS A 331 3.35 -20.77 6.70
CA CYS A 331 3.66 -22.03 7.43
C CYS A 331 5.10 -22.06 7.96
N ALA A 332 6.03 -21.37 7.27
CA ALA A 332 7.44 -21.32 7.68
C ALA A 332 7.71 -20.42 8.91
N ARG A 333 6.70 -19.76 9.47
CA ARG A 333 6.81 -18.99 10.71
C ARG A 333 7.23 -19.81 11.92
N CYS A 334 6.71 -21.02 12.06
CA CYS A 334 6.92 -21.84 13.26
C CYS A 334 7.93 -22.99 13.07
N HIS A 335 8.11 -23.46 11.84
CA HIS A 335 8.99 -24.57 11.45
C HIS A 335 9.25 -24.46 9.95
N ASP A 336 10.20 -25.18 9.40
CA ASP A 336 10.36 -25.26 7.94
C ASP A 336 9.04 -25.65 7.28
N HIS A 337 8.73 -25.04 6.12
CA HIS A 337 7.45 -25.26 5.44
C HIS A 337 7.22 -26.76 5.21
N LYS A 338 6.03 -27.23 5.57
CA LYS A 338 5.75 -28.68 5.63
C LYS A 338 5.92 -29.39 4.28
N PHE A 339 5.59 -28.74 3.21
CA PHE A 339 5.52 -29.30 1.86
C PHE A 339 6.51 -28.69 0.89
N ASP A 340 6.66 -27.38 0.92
CA ASP A 340 7.52 -26.64 0.02
C ASP A 340 8.93 -26.44 0.61
N PRO A 341 9.97 -26.34 -0.20
CA PRO A 341 11.35 -26.23 0.28
C PRO A 341 11.68 -24.79 0.72
N ILE A 342 10.92 -24.29 1.69
CA ILE A 342 11.08 -22.96 2.29
C ILE A 342 11.42 -23.17 3.77
N SER A 343 12.59 -22.74 4.18
CA SER A 343 13.03 -22.88 5.56
C SER A 343 12.47 -21.75 6.45
N GLN A 344 12.38 -22.03 7.75
CA GLN A 344 12.06 -21.02 8.76
C GLN A 344 13.04 -19.84 8.71
N LYS A 345 14.30 -20.11 8.44
CA LYS A 345 15.34 -19.07 8.30
C LYS A 345 15.07 -18.11 7.15
N GLU A 346 14.63 -18.59 6.00
CA GLU A 346 14.27 -17.77 4.84
C GLU A 346 13.03 -16.93 5.14
N TYR A 347 12.03 -17.48 5.83
CA TYR A 347 10.86 -16.72 6.27
C TYR A 347 11.26 -15.51 7.14
N TYR A 348 12.12 -15.71 8.16
CA TYR A 348 12.59 -14.59 8.98
C TYR A 348 13.57 -13.66 8.22
N GLY A 349 14.25 -14.16 7.20
CA GLY A 349 14.97 -13.34 6.25
C GLY A 349 14.06 -12.37 5.49
N LEU A 350 12.89 -12.83 5.06
CA LEU A 350 11.85 -11.97 4.47
C LEU A 350 11.27 -10.98 5.48
N GLN A 351 11.02 -11.41 6.73
CA GLN A 351 10.64 -10.49 7.82
C GLN A 351 11.66 -9.36 8.00
N ALA A 352 12.94 -9.67 7.88
CA ALA A 352 14.01 -8.68 8.02
C ALA A 352 14.08 -7.69 6.84
N VAL A 353 13.55 -8.04 5.67
CA VAL A 353 13.42 -7.10 4.54
C VAL A 353 12.49 -5.93 4.92
N PHE A 354 11.36 -6.22 5.56
CA PHE A 354 10.34 -5.23 5.91
C PHE A 354 10.46 -4.68 7.34
N ALA A 355 11.57 -4.96 8.03
CA ALA A 355 11.75 -4.60 9.44
C ALA A 355 11.91 -3.10 9.73
N GLY A 356 12.05 -2.27 8.72
CA GLY A 356 12.22 -0.81 8.84
C GLY A 356 11.02 -0.01 8.36
N VAL A 357 9.92 -0.66 7.97
CA VAL A 357 8.73 0.00 7.44
C VAL A 357 7.52 -0.26 8.34
N GLU A 358 6.65 0.73 8.45
CA GLU A 358 5.39 0.72 9.21
C GLU A 358 4.23 1.12 8.30
N ARG A 359 3.00 1.07 8.82
CA ARG A 359 1.77 1.50 8.14
C ARG A 359 1.32 2.82 8.73
N ALA A 360 1.39 3.90 7.95
CA ALA A 360 1.04 5.24 8.42
C ALA A 360 0.55 6.15 7.29
N ASN A 361 0.00 7.30 7.67
CA ASN A 361 -0.34 8.34 6.70
C ASN A 361 0.94 9.02 6.18
N ARG A 362 1.10 9.06 4.86
CA ARG A 362 2.18 9.76 4.15
C ARG A 362 1.60 10.85 3.27
N SER A 363 2.29 11.98 3.22
CA SER A 363 1.98 13.03 2.24
C SER A 363 2.52 12.66 0.85
N TYR A 364 1.77 12.99 -0.18
CA TYR A 364 2.21 12.87 -1.57
C TYR A 364 1.55 13.95 -2.44
N GLU A 365 2.18 14.28 -3.55
CA GLU A 365 1.63 15.21 -4.53
C GLU A 365 1.07 14.43 -5.71
N ALA A 366 -0.24 14.55 -5.94
CA ALA A 366 -0.87 13.88 -7.08
C ALA A 366 -0.53 14.56 -8.42
N ASP A 367 -0.23 15.87 -8.39
CA ASP A 367 0.16 16.66 -9.55
C ASP A 367 1.70 16.70 -9.66
N PRO A 368 2.29 16.13 -10.72
CA PRO A 368 3.74 16.14 -10.93
C PRO A 368 4.35 17.56 -11.02
N ALA A 369 3.60 18.55 -11.52
CA ALA A 369 4.09 19.92 -11.59
C ALA A 369 4.19 20.55 -10.19
N LEU A 370 3.18 20.33 -9.34
CA LEU A 370 3.22 20.75 -7.95
C LEU A 370 4.29 19.99 -7.15
N ALA A 371 4.48 18.70 -7.40
CA ALA A 371 5.53 17.89 -6.77
C ALA A 371 6.92 18.48 -7.06
N LYS A 372 7.18 18.85 -8.30
CA LYS A 372 8.43 19.51 -8.72
C LYS A 372 8.64 20.84 -8.01
N ILE A 373 7.64 21.74 -8.05
CA ILE A 373 7.71 23.05 -7.42
C ILE A 373 7.97 22.93 -5.92
N ARG A 374 7.23 22.07 -5.22
CA ARG A 374 7.40 21.82 -3.79
C ARG A 374 8.77 21.24 -3.48
N GLY A 375 9.23 20.25 -4.28
CA GLY A 375 10.56 19.67 -4.15
C GLY A 375 11.67 20.69 -4.28
N GLU A 376 11.61 21.57 -5.28
CA GLU A 376 12.57 22.66 -5.47
C GLU A 376 12.59 23.66 -4.29
N LEU A 377 11.40 24.00 -3.76
CA LEU A 377 11.28 24.88 -2.60
C LEU A 377 11.82 24.23 -1.32
N LEU A 378 11.56 22.94 -1.09
CA LEU A 378 12.08 22.20 0.05
C LEU A 378 13.60 22.02 -0.03
N ALA A 379 14.15 21.73 -1.19
CA ALA A 379 15.61 21.69 -1.43
C ALA A 379 16.24 23.05 -1.15
N LYS A 380 15.64 24.12 -1.65
CA LYS A 380 16.08 25.48 -1.38
C LYS A 380 16.02 25.81 0.11
N LYS A 381 14.96 25.40 0.83
CA LYS A 381 14.87 25.55 2.28
C LYS A 381 16.01 24.82 3.01
N ALA A 382 16.31 23.59 2.61
CA ALA A 382 17.41 22.82 3.17
C ALA A 382 18.79 23.48 2.94
N ASP A 383 19.03 24.00 1.73
CA ASP A 383 20.27 24.72 1.43
C ASP A 383 20.38 26.01 2.24
N ILE A 384 19.30 26.77 2.41
CA ILE A 384 19.26 27.96 3.27
C ILE A 384 19.58 27.60 4.72
N LEU A 385 18.97 26.55 5.27
CA LEU A 385 19.23 26.07 6.64
C LEU A 385 20.69 25.63 6.83
N ALA A 386 21.29 25.03 5.80
CA ALA A 386 22.70 24.67 5.77
C ALA A 386 23.65 25.86 5.54
N GLY A 387 23.09 27.07 5.38
CA GLY A 387 23.87 28.29 5.09
C GLY A 387 24.49 28.34 3.69
N LYS A 388 23.97 27.56 2.75
CA LYS A 388 24.40 27.51 1.35
C LYS A 388 23.59 28.49 0.50
N PHE A 389 24.02 29.74 0.51
CA PHE A 389 23.46 30.81 -0.35
C PHE A 389 24.53 31.87 -0.62
N ASP A 390 24.38 32.61 -1.71
CA ASP A 390 25.28 33.69 -2.07
C ASP A 390 25.06 34.90 -1.16
N LEU A 391 25.95 35.06 -0.18
CA LEU A 391 25.88 36.14 0.81
C LEU A 391 25.99 37.52 0.16
N ALA A 392 26.80 37.69 -0.85
CA ALA A 392 27.01 38.98 -1.53
C ALA A 392 25.77 39.40 -2.34
N ALA A 393 25.22 38.51 -3.13
CA ALA A 393 24.00 38.73 -3.90
C ALA A 393 22.77 39.02 -3.01
N GLU A 394 22.66 38.39 -1.86
CA GLU A 394 21.52 38.56 -0.96
C GLU A 394 21.64 39.78 -0.04
N ARG A 395 22.87 40.26 0.20
CA ARG A 395 23.12 41.44 1.03
C ARG A 395 22.46 42.73 0.45
N ALA A 396 22.48 42.89 -0.87
CA ALA A 396 21.84 44.02 -1.53
C ALA A 396 20.32 44.08 -1.34
N LYS A 397 19.67 42.94 -1.11
CA LYS A 397 18.22 42.83 -0.90
C LYS A 397 17.86 42.95 0.59
N LEU A 398 18.82 42.92 1.49
CA LEU A 398 18.59 42.98 2.93
C LEU A 398 18.08 44.36 3.36
N ASP A 399 18.68 45.43 2.82
CA ASP A 399 18.30 46.82 3.14
C ASP A 399 16.85 47.14 2.77
N GLU A 400 16.37 46.62 1.65
CA GLU A 400 14.97 46.79 1.21
C GLU A 400 14.01 46.03 2.14
N TRP A 401 14.34 44.78 2.48
CA TRP A 401 13.57 44.00 3.41
C TRP A 401 13.52 44.62 4.82
N GLU A 402 14.63 45.16 5.31
CA GLU A 402 14.68 45.88 6.59
C GLU A 402 13.77 47.10 6.62
N LYS A 403 13.73 47.90 5.55
CA LYS A 403 12.80 49.03 5.41
C LYS A 403 11.33 48.60 5.44
N GLN A 404 11.01 47.46 4.79
CA GLN A 404 9.65 46.93 4.77
C GLN A 404 9.21 46.40 6.18
N ILE A 405 10.13 45.84 6.95
CA ILE A 405 9.83 45.30 8.28
C ILE A 405 9.86 46.35 9.35
N ALA A 406 10.72 47.39 9.26
CA ALA A 406 10.90 48.42 10.27
C ALA A 406 9.59 49.09 10.70
N GLY A 407 8.63 49.24 9.76
CA GLY A 407 7.30 49.77 10.05
C GLY A 407 6.29 48.79 10.68
N ARG A 408 6.63 47.55 10.81
CA ARG A 408 5.75 46.46 11.29
C ARG A 408 6.22 45.83 12.60
N LEU A 409 7.40 46.19 13.10
CA LEU A 409 7.98 45.60 14.29
C LEU A 409 7.36 46.23 15.55
N THR A 410 6.52 45.48 16.25
CA THR A 410 6.14 45.77 17.63
C THR A 410 7.32 45.53 18.54
N ARG A 411 7.76 46.53 19.29
CA ARG A 411 8.89 46.42 20.23
C ARG A 411 8.41 45.88 21.54
N TRP A 412 8.80 44.66 21.86
CA TRP A 412 8.49 44.00 23.11
C TRP A 412 9.62 44.18 24.13
N LYS A 413 9.26 44.43 25.37
CA LYS A 413 10.18 44.50 26.51
C LYS A 413 9.71 43.53 27.60
N THR A 414 10.54 42.57 27.97
CA THR A 414 10.29 41.69 29.09
C THR A 414 10.05 42.48 30.36
N LEU A 415 9.01 42.12 31.11
CA LEU A 415 8.63 42.77 32.37
C LEU A 415 9.43 42.20 33.52
N ASN A 416 9.93 43.12 34.37
CA ASN A 416 10.39 42.76 35.71
C ASN A 416 9.15 42.63 36.59
N VAL A 417 8.84 41.43 37.08
CA VAL A 417 7.64 41.16 37.79
C VAL A 417 7.90 40.51 39.15
N VAL A 418 6.99 40.75 40.10
CA VAL A 418 6.83 39.92 41.28
C VAL A 418 5.72 38.95 40.98
N VAL A 419 6.05 37.65 41.03
CA VAL A 419 5.07 36.59 40.67
C VAL A 419 4.56 35.91 41.93
N SER A 420 3.26 35.67 42.00
CA SER A 420 2.60 34.81 42.97
C SER A 420 1.69 33.80 42.30
N ALA A 421 1.57 32.63 42.87
CA ALA A 421 0.62 31.61 42.48
C ALA A 421 -0.13 31.12 43.72
N LYS A 422 -1.34 30.65 43.56
CA LYS A 422 -2.13 30.22 44.71
C LYS A 422 -1.58 28.93 45.31
N ASP A 423 -1.31 27.94 44.47
CA ASP A 423 -0.96 26.58 44.91
C ASP A 423 0.35 26.03 44.28
N SER A 424 0.83 26.63 43.21
CA SER A 424 2.05 26.19 42.50
C SER A 424 3.33 26.80 43.11
N LYS A 425 4.42 26.06 43.15
CA LYS A 425 5.77 26.58 43.51
C LYS A 425 6.33 27.38 42.34
N ILE A 426 6.89 28.56 42.61
CA ILE A 426 7.47 29.45 41.62
C ILE A 426 9.00 29.35 41.61
N GLU A 427 9.61 29.18 40.47
CA GLU A 427 11.08 29.08 40.26
C GLU A 427 11.50 30.08 39.18
N PRO A 428 12.06 31.25 39.57
CA PRO A 428 12.58 32.21 38.59
C PRO A 428 13.69 31.64 37.71
N GLN A 429 13.73 32.03 36.45
CA GLN A 429 14.73 31.65 35.48
C GLN A 429 15.56 32.86 35.04
N THR A 430 16.79 32.58 34.52
CA THR A 430 17.75 33.61 34.14
C THR A 430 17.28 34.46 32.92
N ASP A 431 16.36 33.96 32.12
CA ASP A 431 15.79 34.63 30.96
C ASP A 431 14.57 35.50 31.24
N GLY A 432 14.26 35.71 32.51
CA GLY A 432 13.09 36.50 32.99
C GLY A 432 11.78 35.74 32.92
N SER A 433 11.79 34.43 32.63
CA SER A 433 10.63 33.55 32.74
C SER A 433 10.51 32.94 34.14
N PHE A 434 9.37 32.36 34.44
CA PHE A 434 9.06 31.69 35.69
C PHE A 434 8.57 30.30 35.41
N ARG A 435 9.20 29.31 36.04
CA ARG A 435 8.75 27.92 36.00
C ARG A 435 7.84 27.67 37.21
N PHE A 436 6.66 27.05 36.92
CA PHE A 436 5.71 26.65 37.92
C PHE A 436 5.86 25.16 38.22
N ALA A 437 6.30 24.85 39.41
CA ALA A 437 6.70 23.52 39.84
C ALA A 437 5.92 23.01 41.06
N GLY A 438 6.37 21.93 41.65
CA GLY A 438 5.76 21.33 42.82
C GLY A 438 4.54 20.48 42.48
N LYS A 439 3.67 20.25 43.49
CA LYS A 439 2.42 19.52 43.29
C LYS A 439 1.58 20.23 42.22
N ARG A 440 0.99 19.47 41.28
CA ARG A 440 0.11 20.01 40.26
C ARG A 440 -1.32 20.10 40.85
N PRO A 441 -1.83 21.30 41.15
CA PRO A 441 -3.21 21.48 41.60
C PRO A 441 -4.17 21.27 40.41
N ASP A 442 -5.46 21.06 40.71
CA ASP A 442 -6.49 20.94 39.67
C ASP A 442 -6.70 22.26 38.93
N LYS A 443 -6.64 23.39 39.64
CA LYS A 443 -6.79 24.76 39.15
C LYS A 443 -5.80 25.67 39.86
N ASP A 444 -5.35 26.76 39.18
CA ASP A 444 -4.48 27.76 39.79
C ASP A 444 -4.69 29.14 39.14
N VAL A 445 -4.24 30.20 39.83
CA VAL A 445 -4.19 31.56 39.31
C VAL A 445 -2.77 32.08 39.49
N TYR A 446 -2.15 32.52 38.40
CA TYR A 446 -0.81 33.12 38.43
C TYR A 446 -0.95 34.63 38.33
N SER A 447 -0.38 35.38 39.27
CA SER A 447 -0.42 36.84 39.29
C SER A 447 0.97 37.43 39.12
N PHE A 448 1.12 38.29 38.11
CA PHE A 448 2.37 38.98 37.74
C PHE A 448 2.22 40.46 38.02
N LYS A 449 2.77 40.96 39.12
CA LYS A 449 2.74 42.38 39.52
C LYS A 449 3.96 43.09 38.96
N ALA A 450 3.75 44.20 38.26
CA ALA A 450 4.79 45.00 37.60
C ALA A 450 4.55 46.52 37.82
N THR A 451 5.67 47.26 37.77
CA THR A 451 5.66 48.71 37.58
C THR A 451 6.64 48.97 36.43
N THR A 452 6.25 49.73 35.43
CA THR A 452 7.09 50.06 34.31
C THR A 452 7.14 51.59 34.05
N GLY A 453 8.30 52.13 33.77
CA GLY A 453 8.48 53.53 33.41
C GLY A 453 7.96 53.90 32.04
N ARG A 454 7.20 53.04 31.38
CA ARG A 454 6.64 53.22 30.02
C ARG A 454 5.12 53.06 29.99
N ILE A 455 4.49 53.68 29.01
CA ILE A 455 3.08 53.40 28.70
C ILE A 455 3.00 51.96 28.16
N VAL A 456 1.94 51.20 28.56
CA VAL A 456 1.70 49.85 28.06
C VAL A 456 0.43 49.82 27.23
N THR A 457 0.55 49.46 25.99
CA THR A 457 -0.56 49.36 25.02
C THR A 457 -0.94 47.93 24.69
N ALA A 458 0.00 46.96 24.86
CA ALA A 458 -0.22 45.58 24.64
C ALA A 458 0.64 44.70 25.60
N ILE A 459 0.16 43.49 25.87
CA ILE A 459 0.84 42.45 26.66
C ILE A 459 1.07 41.23 25.78
N ARG A 460 2.27 40.66 25.84
CA ARG A 460 2.58 39.35 25.23
C ARG A 460 2.85 38.34 26.33
N LEU A 461 2.13 37.23 26.26
CA LEU A 461 2.37 36.03 27.05
C LEU A 461 3.14 35.02 26.21
N GLU A 462 4.28 34.60 26.69
CA GLU A 462 5.08 33.51 26.15
C GLU A 462 4.98 32.30 27.08
N VAL A 463 4.45 31.18 26.59
CA VAL A 463 4.45 29.90 27.31
C VAL A 463 5.57 29.05 26.72
N LEU A 464 6.55 28.75 27.56
CA LEU A 464 7.86 28.25 27.10
C LEU A 464 7.98 26.74 27.35
N SER A 465 8.64 26.04 26.40
CA SER A 465 9.02 24.64 26.61
C SER A 465 10.08 24.52 27.70
N ASP A 466 10.09 23.37 28.39
CA ASP A 466 11.08 23.05 29.40
C ASP A 466 11.21 21.52 29.50
N PRO A 467 12.44 20.96 29.45
CA PRO A 467 12.64 19.49 29.48
C PRO A 467 12.10 18.82 30.75
N SER A 468 11.90 19.57 31.83
CA SER A 468 11.33 19.03 33.08
C SER A 468 9.80 18.92 33.07
N LEU A 469 9.11 19.50 32.06
CA LEU A 469 7.67 19.43 31.92
C LEU A 469 7.24 18.18 31.12
N PRO A 470 6.02 17.66 31.36
CA PRO A 470 5.49 16.56 30.56
C PRO A 470 5.53 16.87 29.06
N MET A 471 5.96 15.93 28.22
CA MET A 471 6.11 16.09 26.77
C MET A 471 6.98 17.30 26.34
N GLY A 472 7.83 17.83 27.25
CA GLY A 472 8.61 19.04 27.01
C GLY A 472 7.83 20.33 27.22
N GLY A 473 6.60 20.27 27.71
CA GLY A 473 5.71 21.41 27.99
C GLY A 473 4.99 21.99 26.77
N PRO A 474 4.58 23.27 26.79
CA PRO A 474 4.69 24.23 27.93
C PRO A 474 3.67 24.04 29.05
N GLY A 475 2.75 23.09 28.91
CA GLY A 475 1.76 22.78 29.94
C GLY A 475 2.27 21.78 30.99
N ARG A 476 1.59 21.74 32.15
CA ARG A 476 1.90 20.78 33.25
C ARG A 476 1.06 19.51 33.19
N GLN A 477 0.07 19.42 32.27
CA GLN A 477 -0.74 18.21 32.07
C GLN A 477 0.13 17.10 31.45
N ASP A 478 -0.20 15.85 31.72
CA ASP A 478 0.60 14.68 31.27
C ASP A 478 0.81 14.64 29.76
N ASN A 479 -0.14 15.17 28.99
CA ASN A 479 -0.05 15.34 27.53
C ASN A 479 0.68 16.63 27.08
N GLY A 480 1.28 17.40 28.00
CA GLY A 480 1.97 18.66 27.69
C GLY A 480 1.05 19.86 27.42
N ASN A 481 -0.28 19.69 27.45
CA ASN A 481 -1.23 20.75 27.17
C ASN A 481 -1.44 21.71 28.36
N LEU A 482 -1.93 22.91 28.08
CA LEU A 482 -2.35 23.93 29.05
C LEU A 482 -3.75 24.45 28.68
N HIS A 483 -4.44 25.04 29.64
CA HIS A 483 -5.70 25.77 29.44
C HIS A 483 -5.65 27.09 30.17
N LEU A 484 -5.60 28.22 29.46
CA LEU A 484 -5.75 29.56 29.98
C LEU A 484 -7.22 29.97 29.86
N SER A 485 -7.93 30.00 30.99
CA SER A 485 -9.36 30.36 31.01
C SER A 485 -9.59 31.84 30.81
N GLU A 486 -8.82 32.69 31.54
CA GLU A 486 -8.92 34.15 31.41
C GLU A 486 -7.56 34.81 31.67
N ILE A 487 -7.31 35.91 30.97
CA ILE A 487 -6.27 36.87 31.31
C ILE A 487 -6.92 38.19 31.73
N ARG A 488 -6.55 38.70 32.91
CA ARG A 488 -7.05 39.94 33.44
C ARG A 488 -5.92 40.89 33.77
N VAL A 489 -6.15 42.16 33.48
CA VAL A 489 -5.17 43.24 33.79
C VAL A 489 -5.83 44.21 34.75
N LYS A 490 -5.20 44.44 35.93
CA LYS A 490 -5.73 45.30 37.01
C LYS A 490 -4.69 46.33 37.41
N LEU A 491 -5.09 47.58 37.60
CA LEU A 491 -4.29 48.57 38.23
C LEU A 491 -4.27 48.38 39.77
N SER A 492 -3.35 49.07 40.46
CA SER A 492 -3.20 48.96 41.91
C SER A 492 -4.41 49.48 42.69
N ASP A 493 -5.26 50.30 42.12
CA ASP A 493 -6.53 50.79 42.67
C ASP A 493 -7.70 49.79 42.43
N GLY A 494 -7.46 48.66 41.78
CA GLY A 494 -8.47 47.66 41.46
C GLY A 494 -9.17 47.86 40.11
N THR A 495 -8.87 48.94 39.38
CA THR A 495 -9.43 49.19 38.04
C THR A 495 -9.02 48.09 37.05
N ILE A 496 -9.96 47.45 36.39
CA ILE A 496 -9.74 46.46 35.36
C ILE A 496 -9.53 47.15 34.01
N ILE A 497 -8.43 46.88 33.32
CA ILE A 497 -8.17 47.34 31.99
C ILE A 497 -8.70 46.29 31.00
N PRO A 498 -9.75 46.62 30.20
CA PRO A 498 -10.30 45.67 29.25
C PRO A 498 -9.31 45.36 28.12
N ILE A 499 -9.35 44.16 27.62
CA ILE A 499 -8.61 43.69 26.44
C ILE A 499 -9.58 43.73 25.26
N THR A 500 -9.16 44.30 24.12
CA THR A 500 -10.02 44.48 22.94
C THR A 500 -9.88 43.37 21.93
N SER A 501 -8.67 42.75 21.83
CA SER A 501 -8.39 41.68 20.91
C SER A 501 -7.23 40.85 21.42
N ALA A 502 -7.21 39.57 21.01
CA ALA A 502 -6.13 38.65 21.26
C ALA A 502 -5.83 37.82 20.02
N ALA A 503 -4.56 37.48 19.84
CA ALA A 503 -4.13 36.52 18.84
C ALA A 503 -3.06 35.58 19.42
N ALA A 504 -3.05 34.32 18.99
CA ALA A 504 -2.06 33.34 19.39
C ALA A 504 -1.43 32.70 18.14
N ASP A 505 -0.18 32.23 18.29
CA ASP A 505 0.54 31.53 17.22
C ASP A 505 -0.10 30.19 16.85
N PHE A 506 -0.81 29.58 17.83
CA PHE A 506 -1.56 28.35 17.66
C PHE A 506 -2.83 28.35 18.51
N ASN A 507 -3.90 27.78 17.97
CA ASN A 507 -5.16 27.55 18.64
C ASN A 507 -5.58 26.08 18.46
N GLN A 508 -5.77 25.38 19.55
CA GLN A 508 -6.38 24.04 19.52
C GLN A 508 -7.83 24.17 19.04
N ASP A 509 -8.27 23.23 18.22
CA ASP A 509 -9.65 23.22 17.70
C ASP A 509 -10.67 23.25 18.86
N GLY A 510 -11.60 24.17 18.76
CA GLY A 510 -12.56 24.47 19.82
C GLY A 510 -11.99 25.21 21.07
N TRP A 511 -10.68 25.53 21.14
CA TRP A 511 -9.98 26.15 22.29
C TRP A 511 -9.11 27.34 21.89
N GLY A 512 -9.67 28.27 21.13
CA GLY A 512 -8.95 29.43 20.61
C GLY A 512 -8.70 30.51 21.65
N ILE A 513 -7.69 31.38 21.40
CA ILE A 513 -7.24 32.43 22.33
C ILE A 513 -8.35 33.46 22.67
N ALA A 514 -9.33 33.65 21.78
CA ALA A 514 -10.47 34.52 22.09
C ALA A 514 -11.26 34.09 23.35
N ARG A 515 -11.15 32.82 23.72
CA ARG A 515 -11.78 32.26 24.94
C ARG A 515 -11.05 32.66 26.23
N ALA A 516 -9.83 33.19 26.11
CA ALA A 516 -9.11 33.72 27.28
C ALA A 516 -9.48 35.20 27.61
N ILE A 517 -10.42 35.78 26.86
CA ILE A 517 -10.89 37.15 27.03
C ILE A 517 -12.43 37.27 26.88
N ASP A 518 -13.15 36.14 26.91
CA ASP A 518 -14.60 36.09 26.66
C ASP A 518 -15.43 36.28 27.98
N GLY A 519 -14.77 36.33 29.12
CA GLY A 519 -15.39 36.50 30.43
C GLY A 519 -16.04 35.21 30.99
N ASN A 520 -15.80 34.04 30.33
CA ASN A 520 -16.37 32.78 30.72
C ASN A 520 -15.29 31.83 31.29
N PRO A 521 -15.18 31.61 32.59
CA PRO A 521 -14.10 30.78 33.15
C PRO A 521 -14.21 29.28 32.81
N ALA A 522 -15.30 28.84 32.17
CA ALA A 522 -15.47 27.47 31.72
C ALA A 522 -14.85 27.23 30.34
N THR A 523 -14.55 28.26 29.59
CA THR A 523 -13.82 28.22 28.31
C THR A 523 -12.33 28.44 28.51
N ALA A 524 -11.47 28.11 27.55
CA ALA A 524 -10.04 28.36 27.66
C ALA A 524 -9.32 28.32 26.30
N TRP A 525 -8.13 28.91 26.27
CA TRP A 525 -7.15 28.70 25.22
C TRP A 525 -6.34 27.45 25.50
N GLY A 526 -6.23 26.55 24.51
CA GLY A 526 -5.43 25.32 24.52
C GLY A 526 -4.49 25.22 23.34
N ILE A 527 -3.48 24.33 23.45
CA ILE A 527 -2.40 24.20 22.46
C ILE A 527 -2.21 22.77 21.91
N HIS A 528 -2.97 21.77 22.37
CA HIS A 528 -2.86 20.41 21.85
C HIS A 528 -3.35 20.34 20.39
N PRO A 529 -2.67 19.59 19.50
CA PRO A 529 -1.53 18.69 19.72
C PRO A 529 -0.15 19.35 19.59
N ALA A 530 -0.06 20.67 19.48
CA ALA A 530 1.19 21.39 19.23
C ALA A 530 2.08 21.55 20.50
N VAL A 531 2.17 20.53 21.33
CA VAL A 531 2.98 20.51 22.57
C VAL A 531 4.48 20.30 22.30
N GLY A 532 5.33 20.45 23.29
CA GLY A 532 6.79 20.26 23.18
C GLY A 532 7.56 21.46 22.60
N LYS A 533 6.88 22.55 22.26
CA LYS A 533 7.46 23.80 21.77
C LYS A 533 6.84 25.01 22.46
N MET A 534 7.53 26.18 22.38
CA MET A 534 6.97 27.40 22.89
C MET A 534 5.75 27.87 22.09
N HIS A 535 4.84 28.54 22.75
CA HIS A 535 3.73 29.27 22.12
C HIS A 535 3.61 30.68 22.73
N GLU A 536 2.97 31.58 21.98
CA GLU A 536 2.76 32.94 22.43
C GLU A 536 1.37 33.46 22.09
N ALA A 537 0.92 34.39 22.93
CA ALA A 537 -0.32 35.14 22.71
C ALA A 537 -0.12 36.63 22.97
N VAL A 538 -0.71 37.45 22.13
CA VAL A 538 -0.68 38.93 22.21
C VAL A 538 -2.06 39.43 22.55
N PHE A 539 -2.14 40.35 23.52
CA PHE A 539 -3.36 40.96 24.04
C PHE A 539 -3.31 42.46 23.92
N ILE A 540 -4.21 43.10 23.18
CA ILE A 540 -4.30 44.54 22.97
C ILE A 540 -5.21 45.16 24.05
N LEU A 541 -4.68 46.13 24.77
CA LEU A 541 -5.44 46.83 25.81
C LEU A 541 -6.37 47.89 25.17
N LYS A 542 -7.61 47.97 25.69
CA LYS A 542 -8.61 48.95 25.26
C LYS A 542 -8.15 50.40 25.54
N GLN A 543 -7.43 50.59 26.65
CA GLN A 543 -6.79 51.85 27.02
C GLN A 543 -5.39 51.57 27.56
N PRO A 544 -4.40 52.44 27.23
CA PRO A 544 -3.05 52.25 27.71
C PRO A 544 -2.92 52.37 29.20
N ILE A 545 -2.06 51.53 29.81
CA ILE A 545 -1.62 51.68 31.20
C ILE A 545 -0.61 52.86 31.23
N PRO A 546 -0.81 53.89 32.11
CA PRO A 546 0.12 55.00 32.22
C PRO A 546 1.52 54.59 32.63
N ALA A 547 2.53 55.37 32.23
CA ALA A 547 3.89 55.18 32.71
C ALA A 547 3.94 55.31 34.26
N ASN A 548 4.77 54.51 34.88
CA ASN A 548 4.94 54.40 36.34
C ASN A 548 3.72 53.88 37.11
N ALA A 549 2.63 53.47 36.43
CA ALA A 549 1.52 52.79 37.09
C ALA A 549 1.96 51.37 37.49
N THR A 550 1.53 50.97 38.66
CA THR A 550 1.62 49.58 39.12
C THR A 550 0.40 48.81 38.67
N PHE A 551 0.60 47.65 38.03
CA PHE A 551 -0.47 46.82 37.55
C PHE A 551 -0.17 45.32 37.76
N THR A 552 -1.20 44.50 37.72
CA THR A 552 -1.12 43.06 37.88
C THR A 552 -1.78 42.40 36.68
N VAL A 553 -1.08 41.43 36.05
CA VAL A 553 -1.62 40.54 35.06
C VAL A 553 -1.95 39.22 35.76
N GLU A 554 -3.20 38.82 35.75
CA GLU A 554 -3.68 37.54 36.28
C GLU A 554 -3.93 36.56 35.13
N LEU A 555 -3.40 35.36 35.27
CA LEU A 555 -3.63 34.23 34.35
C LEU A 555 -4.47 33.19 35.10
N ASP A 556 -5.74 33.14 34.74
CA ASP A 556 -6.70 32.23 35.36
C ASP A 556 -6.71 30.90 34.62
N GLN A 557 -6.46 29.82 35.34
CA GLN A 557 -6.41 28.45 34.81
C GLN A 557 -7.45 27.60 35.55
N LEU A 558 -8.73 27.82 35.20
CA LEU A 558 -9.91 27.39 35.98
C LEU A 558 -10.62 26.19 35.30
N HIS A 559 -10.14 25.74 34.15
CA HIS A 559 -10.74 24.59 33.46
C HIS A 559 -10.69 23.30 34.29
N GLY A 560 -9.59 23.07 35.03
CA GLY A 560 -9.40 21.87 35.85
C GLY A 560 -8.51 20.82 35.22
N ALA A 561 -8.47 19.64 35.83
CA ALA A 561 -7.65 18.49 35.45
C ALA A 561 -6.14 18.80 35.36
N GLY A 562 -5.67 19.88 36.06
CA GLY A 562 -4.26 20.25 36.08
C GLY A 562 -3.67 20.75 34.76
N HIS A 563 -4.52 21.28 33.86
CA HIS A 563 -4.06 21.89 32.58
C HIS A 563 -3.47 23.28 32.85
N LEU A 564 -2.35 23.31 33.58
CA LEU A 564 -1.70 24.54 34.01
C LEU A 564 -0.51 24.89 33.10
N ILE A 565 -0.20 26.19 33.03
CA ILE A 565 1.03 26.68 32.38
C ILE A 565 2.25 26.25 33.21
N GLY A 566 3.21 25.63 32.56
CA GLY A 566 4.44 25.12 33.20
C GLY A 566 5.56 26.15 33.30
N ARG A 567 5.72 27.00 32.26
CA ARG A 567 6.72 28.08 32.24
C ARG A 567 6.19 29.26 31.45
N ALA A 568 6.23 30.46 32.06
CA ALA A 568 5.69 31.67 31.43
C ALA A 568 6.62 32.86 31.53
N ARG A 569 6.55 33.75 30.53
CA ARG A 569 7.19 35.06 30.49
C ARG A 569 6.21 36.09 29.98
N LEU A 570 6.21 37.31 30.58
CA LEU A 570 5.42 38.42 30.11
C LEU A 570 6.32 39.53 29.53
N SER A 571 5.88 40.06 28.40
CA SER A 571 6.49 41.22 27.76
C SER A 571 5.43 42.28 27.45
N VAL A 572 5.81 43.55 27.36
CA VAL A 572 4.90 44.65 27.07
C VAL A 572 5.40 45.47 25.90
N SER A 573 4.45 46.11 25.19
CA SER A 573 4.74 47.10 24.16
C SER A 573 4.20 48.48 24.53
N SER A 574 4.91 49.53 24.05
CA SER A 574 4.48 50.91 24.15
C SER A 574 4.10 51.52 22.79
N ASP A 575 4.02 50.65 21.75
CA ASP A 575 3.67 51.10 20.41
C ASP A 575 2.22 51.60 20.39
N ALA A 576 1.96 52.75 19.68
CA ALA A 576 0.60 53.34 19.64
C ALA A 576 -0.40 52.38 18.93
N ASN A 577 0.06 51.60 17.97
CA ASN A 577 -0.71 50.61 17.24
C ASN A 577 0.07 49.29 17.24
N PRO A 578 0.09 48.54 18.34
CA PRO A 578 0.79 47.28 18.39
C PRO A 578 0.15 46.27 17.42
N ALA A 579 0.99 45.62 16.61
CA ALA A 579 0.49 44.59 15.70
C ALA A 579 -0.04 43.40 16.49
N VAL A 580 -1.27 43.01 16.20
CA VAL A 580 -1.85 41.73 16.64
C VAL A 580 -1.29 40.65 15.73
N SER A 581 0.03 40.56 15.63
CA SER A 581 0.73 39.55 14.84
C SER A 581 1.54 38.65 15.78
N VAL A 582 1.22 37.41 15.76
CA VAL A 582 1.89 36.32 16.51
C VAL A 582 2.81 35.54 15.57
N ASN A 583 3.59 36.24 14.78
CA ASN A 583 4.74 35.68 14.11
C ASN A 583 5.92 36.63 14.35
N PRO A 584 6.40 36.74 15.60
CA PRO A 584 7.50 37.63 15.92
C PRO A 584 8.75 37.04 15.24
N LEU A 585 9.56 37.95 14.74
CA LEU A 585 10.92 37.60 14.37
C LEU A 585 11.62 37.01 15.60
N PRO A 586 12.47 35.95 15.45
CA PRO A 586 13.26 35.45 16.58
C PRO A 586 13.95 36.58 17.32
N THR A 587 14.06 36.49 18.64
CA THR A 587 14.65 37.54 19.48
C THR A 587 16.03 37.97 18.96
N GLU A 588 16.86 37.00 18.55
CA GLU A 588 18.16 37.24 17.93
C GLU A 588 18.06 38.13 16.66
N VAL A 589 17.08 37.85 15.81
CA VAL A 589 16.84 38.65 14.59
C VAL A 589 16.42 40.08 14.93
N VAL A 590 15.56 40.24 15.94
CA VAL A 590 15.13 41.56 16.39
C VAL A 590 16.28 42.36 16.99
N GLU A 591 17.15 41.71 17.80
CA GLU A 591 18.37 42.32 18.38
C GLU A 591 19.35 42.76 17.28
N ILE A 592 19.58 41.95 16.27
CA ILE A 592 20.45 42.29 15.15
C ILE A 592 19.85 43.44 14.33
N LEU A 593 18.53 43.46 14.09
CA LEU A 593 17.85 44.54 13.38
C LEU A 593 17.91 45.88 14.14
N ALA A 594 18.00 45.86 15.46
CA ALA A 594 18.18 47.03 16.27
C ALA A 594 19.59 47.64 16.17
N MET A 595 20.55 46.89 15.65
CA MET A 595 21.93 47.36 15.42
C MET A 595 22.02 48.11 14.08
N ALA A 596 22.77 49.19 14.06
CA ALA A 596 23.04 49.91 12.80
C ALA A 596 23.78 48.97 11.82
N PRO A 597 23.39 48.95 10.51
CA PRO A 597 23.93 48.00 9.54
C PRO A 597 25.46 47.91 9.47
N GLU A 598 26.11 49.04 9.60
CA GLU A 598 27.59 49.15 9.59
C GLU A 598 28.27 48.59 10.84
N LYS A 599 27.52 48.31 11.91
CA LYS A 599 28.05 47.74 13.18
C LYS A 599 27.84 46.24 13.24
N ARG A 600 27.16 45.64 12.27
CA ARG A 600 26.91 44.21 12.22
C ARG A 600 28.09 43.42 11.65
N ASN A 601 28.43 42.32 12.28
CA ASN A 601 29.44 41.43 11.73
C ASN A 601 28.81 40.51 10.63
N GLU A 602 29.67 39.75 9.97
CA GLU A 602 29.27 38.87 8.86
C GLU A 602 28.30 37.77 9.34
N ALA A 603 28.50 37.19 10.50
CA ALA A 603 27.60 36.18 11.05
C ALA A 603 26.20 36.73 11.31
N GLN A 604 26.09 37.94 11.87
CA GLN A 604 24.83 38.64 12.09
C GLN A 604 24.10 38.97 10.78
N SER A 605 24.83 39.43 9.78
CA SER A 605 24.26 39.64 8.44
C SER A 605 23.77 38.35 7.80
N LYS A 606 24.53 37.25 7.99
CA LYS A 606 24.14 35.92 7.50
C LYS A 606 22.86 35.43 8.18
N THR A 607 22.72 35.62 9.49
CA THR A 607 21.48 35.28 10.23
C THR A 607 20.27 36.01 9.69
N LEU A 608 20.36 37.33 9.44
CA LEU A 608 19.27 38.10 8.86
C LEU A 608 18.88 37.63 7.46
N ILE A 609 19.87 37.41 6.60
CA ILE A 609 19.65 36.94 5.22
C ILE A 609 19.01 35.54 5.24
N GLN A 610 19.52 34.65 6.05
CA GLN A 610 18.96 33.30 6.21
C GLN A 610 17.49 33.35 6.63
N HIS A 611 17.17 34.19 7.62
CA HIS A 611 15.80 34.35 8.10
C HIS A 611 14.88 34.93 7.01
N ARG A 612 15.31 35.99 6.30
CA ARG A 612 14.59 36.57 5.17
C ARG A 612 14.29 35.52 4.08
N LEU A 613 15.30 34.74 3.69
CA LEU A 613 15.16 33.70 2.66
C LEU A 613 14.21 32.58 3.10
N LEU A 614 14.24 32.22 4.38
CA LEU A 614 13.30 31.24 4.94
C LEU A 614 11.85 31.74 4.87
N ILE A 615 11.59 33.00 5.27
CA ILE A 615 10.24 33.61 5.17
C ILE A 615 9.73 33.54 3.73
N ASP A 616 10.57 33.91 2.74
CA ASP A 616 10.17 33.90 1.34
C ASP A 616 9.83 32.48 0.85
N VAL A 617 10.65 31.49 1.17
CA VAL A 617 10.41 30.10 0.79
C VAL A 617 9.17 29.53 1.50
N GLU A 618 8.99 29.82 2.78
CA GLU A 618 7.84 29.37 3.55
C GLU A 618 6.53 29.99 3.07
N ALA A 619 6.54 31.29 2.74
CA ALA A 619 5.39 31.96 2.13
C ALA A 619 4.99 31.31 0.80
N ARG A 620 5.97 30.97 -0.04
CA ARG A 620 5.73 30.26 -1.31
C ARG A 620 5.23 28.86 -1.12
N LEU A 621 5.73 28.13 -0.10
CA LEU A 621 5.21 26.80 0.26
C LEU A 621 3.78 26.88 0.80
N ALA A 622 3.45 27.91 1.58
CA ALA A 622 2.13 28.08 2.20
C ALA A 622 0.99 28.35 1.20
N VAL A 623 1.29 28.91 0.03
CA VAL A 623 0.29 29.14 -1.03
C VAL A 623 0.08 27.93 -1.93
N LEU A 624 0.95 26.90 -1.85
CA LEU A 624 0.73 25.66 -2.57
C LEU A 624 -0.43 24.88 -1.95
N PRO A 625 -1.23 24.17 -2.76
CA PRO A 625 -2.23 23.26 -2.22
C PRO A 625 -1.62 22.32 -1.18
N ILE A 626 -2.38 21.98 -0.15
CA ILE A 626 -1.94 21.00 0.85
C ILE A 626 -1.73 19.64 0.15
N PRO A 627 -0.57 18.97 0.36
CA PRO A 627 -0.35 17.64 -0.20
C PRO A 627 -1.45 16.66 0.20
N GLN A 628 -1.82 15.80 -0.70
CA GLN A 628 -2.73 14.71 -0.37
C GLN A 628 -2.04 13.73 0.58
N MET A 629 -2.85 13.03 1.35
CA MET A 629 -2.38 11.99 2.25
C MET A 629 -2.76 10.62 1.69
N VAL A 630 -1.91 9.62 1.89
CA VAL A 630 -2.21 8.21 1.63
C VAL A 630 -1.81 7.35 2.82
N TYR A 631 -2.65 6.41 3.21
CA TYR A 631 -2.29 5.38 4.18
C TYR A 631 -1.45 4.31 3.48
N ALA A 632 -0.17 4.27 3.77
CA ALA A 632 0.82 3.51 3.01
C ALA A 632 1.98 3.03 3.88
N ALA A 633 2.85 2.20 3.32
CA ALA A 633 4.12 1.85 3.95
C ALA A 633 4.98 3.10 4.14
N ALA A 634 5.46 3.32 5.35
CA ALA A 634 6.17 4.54 5.78
C ALA A 634 7.32 4.21 6.73
N SER A 635 8.42 4.93 6.59
CA SER A 635 9.56 4.93 7.52
C SER A 635 9.76 6.28 8.21
N ASP A 636 8.99 7.29 7.79
CA ASP A 636 8.96 8.63 8.40
C ASP A 636 7.51 9.11 8.49
N PHE A 637 7.03 9.36 9.71
CA PHE A 637 5.69 9.84 10.01
C PHE A 637 5.63 10.46 11.40
N ALA A 638 4.60 11.26 11.66
CA ALA A 638 4.36 11.87 12.96
C ALA A 638 4.03 10.81 14.02
N THR A 639 4.59 10.96 15.21
CA THR A 639 4.32 10.06 16.35
C THR A 639 2.84 10.09 16.74
N ILE A 640 2.24 8.91 16.93
CA ILE A 640 0.86 8.72 17.40
C ILE A 640 0.91 7.84 18.67
N GLY A 641 0.70 8.44 19.85
CA GLY A 641 0.85 7.72 21.10
C GLY A 641 2.27 7.14 21.28
N SER A 642 2.38 5.82 21.44
CA SER A 642 3.66 5.11 21.48
C SER A 642 4.17 4.67 20.10
N PHE A 643 3.39 4.88 19.03
CA PHE A 643 3.76 4.51 17.66
C PHE A 643 4.64 5.59 17.04
N LYS A 644 5.87 5.22 16.73
CA LYS A 644 6.93 6.13 16.24
C LYS A 644 7.57 5.56 14.97
N ALA A 645 8.00 6.47 14.12
CA ALA A 645 8.81 6.12 12.96
C ALA A 645 10.09 5.37 13.39
N PRO A 646 10.44 4.27 12.73
CA PRO A 646 11.65 3.51 13.07
C PRO A 646 12.90 4.30 12.67
N LYS A 647 13.95 4.22 13.49
CA LYS A 647 15.25 4.86 13.20
C LYS A 647 16.12 4.03 12.22
N GLY A 648 15.53 3.10 11.52
CA GLY A 648 16.15 2.15 10.62
C GLY A 648 15.57 0.74 10.81
N PRO A 649 16.07 -0.25 10.04
CA PRO A 649 15.56 -1.61 10.15
C PRO A 649 15.81 -2.20 11.54
N ARG A 650 14.74 -2.70 12.18
CA ARG A 650 14.81 -3.39 13.46
C ARG A 650 15.55 -4.72 13.32
N VAL A 651 16.18 -5.19 14.39
CA VAL A 651 16.73 -6.53 14.47
C VAL A 651 15.57 -7.54 14.49
N VAL A 652 15.62 -8.51 13.61
CA VAL A 652 14.66 -9.62 13.54
C VAL A 652 15.37 -10.88 14.02
N HIS A 653 14.73 -11.61 14.90
CA HIS A 653 15.19 -12.92 15.36
C HIS A 653 14.30 -14.02 14.80
N MET A 654 14.91 -15.15 14.46
CA MET A 654 14.16 -16.37 14.21
C MET A 654 13.50 -16.81 15.53
N LEU A 655 12.19 -17.00 15.51
CA LEU A 655 11.45 -17.38 16.72
C LEU A 655 11.31 -18.90 16.81
N ILE A 656 11.79 -19.49 17.88
CA ILE A 656 11.66 -20.93 18.11
C ILE A 656 10.17 -21.29 18.19
N ARG A 657 9.67 -22.09 17.22
CA ARG A 657 8.26 -22.44 17.06
C ARG A 657 7.32 -21.22 16.95
N GLY A 658 7.82 -20.10 16.42
CA GLY A 658 7.05 -18.87 16.29
C GLY A 658 6.78 -18.13 17.60
N ASP A 659 7.40 -18.51 18.71
CA ASP A 659 7.19 -17.95 20.05
C ASP A 659 8.07 -16.72 20.26
N ILE A 660 7.43 -15.53 20.39
CA ILE A 660 8.11 -14.24 20.58
C ILE A 660 8.98 -14.20 21.85
N THR A 661 8.68 -15.04 22.84
CA THR A 661 9.45 -15.11 24.09
C THR A 661 10.72 -15.95 23.96
N LYS A 662 10.90 -16.62 22.83
CA LYS A 662 12.03 -17.52 22.55
C LYS A 662 12.79 -17.07 21.28
N PRO A 663 13.41 -15.89 21.28
CA PRO A 663 14.22 -15.44 20.15
C PRO A 663 15.44 -16.36 19.98
N GLY A 664 15.67 -16.84 18.77
CA GLY A 664 16.84 -17.59 18.37
C GLY A 664 17.89 -16.68 17.69
N GLU A 665 18.56 -17.20 16.66
CA GLU A 665 19.55 -16.45 15.91
C GLU A 665 18.95 -15.21 15.20
N THR A 666 19.79 -14.20 15.00
CA THR A 666 19.41 -13.01 14.23
C THR A 666 19.25 -13.37 12.75
N ALA A 667 18.16 -12.92 12.16
CA ALA A 667 17.86 -13.11 10.74
C ALA A 667 18.37 -11.90 9.93
N ASN A 668 19.18 -12.17 8.94
CA ASN A 668 19.57 -11.17 7.93
C ASN A 668 18.50 -11.11 6.82
N ALA A 669 18.34 -9.92 6.24
CA ALA A 669 17.41 -9.75 5.11
C ALA A 669 17.78 -10.70 3.95
N GLY A 670 16.82 -11.46 3.46
CA GLY A 670 16.99 -12.51 2.47
C GLY A 670 15.70 -12.85 1.75
N THR A 671 15.77 -13.85 0.87
CA THR A 671 14.61 -14.37 0.13
C THR A 671 14.63 -15.89 0.10
N ILE A 672 13.63 -16.50 -0.52
CA ILE A 672 13.54 -17.96 -0.69
C ILE A 672 14.49 -18.44 -1.80
N ALA A 673 15.27 -19.45 -1.55
CA ALA A 673 16.27 -19.98 -2.47
C ALA A 673 15.74 -21.04 -3.44
N CYS A 674 14.55 -21.56 -3.19
CA CYS A 674 13.99 -22.67 -3.98
C CYS A 674 13.54 -22.27 -5.38
N VAL A 675 13.37 -20.98 -5.68
CA VAL A 675 12.97 -20.48 -7.00
C VAL A 675 14.17 -20.51 -7.94
N GLN A 676 14.08 -21.30 -9.00
CA GLN A 676 15.14 -21.37 -10.00
C GLN A 676 15.07 -20.13 -10.91
N GLY A 677 16.20 -19.48 -11.09
CA GLY A 677 16.32 -18.35 -12.02
C GLY A 677 16.92 -17.13 -11.37
N PRO A 678 16.19 -16.40 -10.53
CA PRO A 678 16.75 -15.22 -9.88
C PRO A 678 17.90 -15.62 -8.96
N GLY A 679 18.93 -14.78 -8.93
CA GLY A 679 20.09 -14.97 -8.04
C GLY A 679 19.70 -14.68 -6.56
N PRO A 680 20.69 -14.75 -5.65
CA PRO A 680 20.47 -14.37 -4.25
C PRO A 680 20.10 -12.89 -4.16
N LEU A 681 19.36 -12.53 -3.09
CA LEU A 681 18.97 -11.16 -2.84
C LEU A 681 20.22 -10.28 -2.62
N THR A 682 20.41 -9.29 -3.47
CA THR A 682 21.52 -8.33 -3.36
C THR A 682 20.99 -6.99 -2.86
N ILE A 683 21.45 -6.57 -1.67
CA ILE A 683 21.03 -5.32 -1.02
C ILE A 683 22.24 -4.38 -1.01
N ALA A 684 22.13 -3.22 -1.66
CA ALA A 684 23.22 -2.26 -1.77
C ALA A 684 23.63 -1.68 -0.41
N ASN A 685 22.64 -1.33 0.42
CA ASN A 685 22.87 -0.89 1.80
C ASN A 685 21.90 -1.62 2.74
N PRO A 686 22.36 -2.63 3.49
CA PRO A 686 21.49 -3.38 4.41
C PRO A 686 20.94 -2.60 5.60
N THR A 687 21.49 -1.43 5.90
CA THR A 687 21.01 -0.55 6.99
C THR A 687 19.91 0.41 6.53
N ASP A 688 19.68 0.51 5.23
CA ASP A 688 18.63 1.31 4.60
C ASP A 688 17.41 0.43 4.32
N GLU A 689 16.26 0.76 4.92
CA GLU A 689 15.03 -0.01 4.76
C GLU A 689 14.50 0.02 3.31
N GLY A 690 14.61 1.17 2.65
CA GLY A 690 14.16 1.33 1.27
C GLY A 690 14.98 0.48 0.31
N GLN A 691 16.30 0.36 0.51
CA GLN A 691 17.17 -0.52 -0.28
C GLN A 691 16.84 -1.99 -0.07
N ARG A 692 16.40 -2.40 1.12
CA ARG A 692 15.90 -3.76 1.36
C ARG A 692 14.64 -4.04 0.54
N ARG A 693 13.64 -3.13 0.57
CA ARG A 693 12.41 -3.25 -0.23
C ARG A 693 12.69 -3.20 -1.73
N ALA A 694 13.57 -2.32 -2.16
CA ALA A 694 13.99 -2.23 -3.56
C ALA A 694 14.64 -3.53 -4.06
N ALA A 695 15.45 -4.19 -3.23
CA ALA A 695 16.09 -5.45 -3.57
C ALA A 695 15.06 -6.57 -3.77
N ILE A 696 14.11 -6.75 -2.85
CA ILE A 696 13.06 -7.79 -3.00
C ILE A 696 12.11 -7.47 -4.18
N ALA A 697 11.81 -6.19 -4.45
CA ALA A 697 11.00 -5.79 -5.59
C ALA A 697 11.67 -6.17 -6.93
N ARG A 698 12.99 -5.94 -7.04
CA ARG A 698 13.77 -6.37 -8.21
C ARG A 698 13.85 -7.89 -8.32
N TRP A 699 14.06 -8.60 -7.22
CA TRP A 699 14.11 -10.05 -7.20
C TRP A 699 12.78 -10.68 -7.65
N LEU A 700 11.64 -10.15 -7.19
CA LEU A 700 10.32 -10.58 -7.63
C LEU A 700 10.10 -10.33 -9.12
N THR A 701 10.52 -9.20 -9.62
CA THR A 701 10.32 -8.80 -11.03
C THR A 701 11.47 -9.22 -11.96
N ASP A 702 12.39 -10.06 -11.45
CA ASP A 702 13.44 -10.64 -12.28
C ASP A 702 12.83 -11.44 -13.44
N ARG A 703 13.41 -11.30 -14.63
CA ARG A 703 12.94 -12.01 -15.84
C ARG A 703 12.95 -13.53 -15.68
N GLU A 704 13.86 -14.05 -14.87
CA GLU A 704 14.00 -15.47 -14.59
C GLU A 704 13.10 -15.97 -13.46
N ASN A 705 12.36 -15.09 -12.78
CA ASN A 705 11.44 -15.48 -11.72
C ASN A 705 10.13 -16.06 -12.29
N GLY A 706 10.11 -17.35 -12.58
CA GLY A 706 8.97 -18.02 -13.21
C GLY A 706 7.67 -17.94 -12.40
N LEU A 707 7.74 -17.86 -11.08
CA LEU A 707 6.55 -17.78 -10.22
C LEU A 707 5.72 -16.54 -10.53
N VAL A 708 6.35 -15.37 -10.58
CA VAL A 708 5.65 -14.08 -10.73
C VAL A 708 4.95 -13.98 -12.08
N TRP A 709 5.62 -14.39 -13.15
CA TRP A 709 5.06 -14.33 -14.51
C TRP A 709 3.93 -15.35 -14.72
N ARG A 710 4.05 -16.57 -14.17
CA ARG A 710 2.97 -17.55 -14.17
C ARG A 710 1.79 -17.08 -13.32
N SER A 711 2.04 -16.47 -12.16
CA SER A 711 1.02 -16.00 -11.24
C SER A 711 0.07 -15.01 -11.90
N ILE A 712 0.59 -13.96 -12.50
CA ILE A 712 -0.26 -12.90 -13.08
C ILE A 712 -1.06 -13.40 -14.29
N VAL A 713 -0.45 -14.18 -15.20
CA VAL A 713 -1.20 -14.70 -16.35
C VAL A 713 -2.29 -15.67 -15.92
N ASN A 714 -2.05 -16.49 -14.89
CA ASN A 714 -3.07 -17.37 -14.33
C ASN A 714 -4.23 -16.60 -13.67
N ARG A 715 -3.95 -15.48 -13.00
CA ARG A 715 -4.99 -14.62 -12.41
C ARG A 715 -5.86 -13.96 -13.49
N VAL A 716 -5.24 -13.41 -14.53
CA VAL A 716 -5.98 -12.82 -15.66
C VAL A 716 -6.84 -13.89 -16.34
N TRP A 717 -6.28 -15.07 -16.57
CA TRP A 717 -7.00 -16.21 -17.13
C TRP A 717 -8.21 -16.60 -16.27
N HIS A 718 -8.01 -16.69 -14.94
CA HIS A 718 -9.06 -17.01 -13.98
C HIS A 718 -10.25 -16.05 -14.10
N HIS A 719 -10.00 -14.74 -14.18
CA HIS A 719 -11.08 -13.75 -14.29
C HIS A 719 -11.84 -13.81 -15.61
N HIS A 720 -11.21 -14.25 -16.70
CA HIS A 720 -11.89 -14.42 -17.99
C HIS A 720 -12.69 -15.70 -18.10
N PHE A 721 -12.18 -16.79 -17.55
CA PHE A 721 -12.78 -18.12 -17.71
C PHE A 721 -13.49 -18.64 -16.43
N GLY A 722 -13.48 -17.87 -15.33
CA GLY A 722 -14.02 -18.31 -14.04
C GLY A 722 -13.18 -19.38 -13.34
N ARG A 723 -12.10 -19.85 -13.98
CA ARG A 723 -11.17 -20.85 -13.45
C ARG A 723 -9.76 -20.57 -13.98
N GLY A 724 -8.75 -20.65 -13.13
CA GLY A 724 -7.36 -20.57 -13.54
C GLY A 724 -6.87 -21.84 -14.27
N ILE A 725 -5.83 -21.71 -15.09
CA ILE A 725 -5.06 -22.86 -15.58
C ILE A 725 -4.58 -23.68 -14.37
N VAL A 726 -4.16 -22.98 -13.32
CA VAL A 726 -3.98 -23.50 -11.96
C VAL A 726 -5.14 -23.02 -11.11
N ASN A 727 -5.95 -23.93 -10.59
CA ASN A 727 -7.20 -23.59 -9.88
C ASN A 727 -6.99 -23.06 -8.45
N THR A 728 -5.75 -22.97 -8.00
CA THR A 728 -5.34 -22.38 -6.70
C THR A 728 -4.45 -21.14 -6.94
N PRO A 729 -5.00 -19.99 -7.34
CA PRO A 729 -4.22 -18.84 -7.81
C PRO A 729 -3.34 -18.17 -6.73
N ASN A 730 -3.51 -18.49 -5.45
CA ASN A 730 -2.61 -18.03 -4.36
C ASN A 730 -1.60 -19.10 -3.91
N ASP A 731 -1.71 -20.32 -4.44
CA ASP A 731 -0.84 -21.43 -4.04
C ASP A 731 -0.43 -22.28 -5.25
N PHE A 732 0.79 -22.02 -5.69
CA PHE A 732 1.48 -22.82 -6.72
C PHE A 732 2.45 -23.83 -6.10
N GLY A 733 2.44 -23.97 -4.75
CA GLY A 733 3.21 -24.96 -4.04
C GLY A 733 2.68 -26.38 -4.20
N ARG A 734 3.27 -27.31 -3.47
CA ARG A 734 2.93 -28.74 -3.55
C ARG A 734 1.52 -29.06 -3.03
N MET A 735 0.91 -28.14 -2.27
CA MET A 735 -0.49 -28.28 -1.85
C MET A 735 -1.48 -27.67 -2.84
N GLY A 736 -1.00 -26.84 -3.76
CA GLY A 736 -1.79 -26.26 -4.81
C GLY A 736 -2.16 -27.24 -5.93
N ALA A 737 -3.08 -26.82 -6.78
CA ALA A 737 -3.49 -27.60 -7.94
C ALA A 737 -2.38 -27.65 -9.01
N THR A 738 -2.34 -28.74 -9.75
CA THR A 738 -1.49 -28.85 -10.92
C THR A 738 -2.12 -28.11 -12.11
N PRO A 739 -1.32 -27.49 -13.00
CA PRO A 739 -1.86 -26.82 -14.17
C PRO A 739 -2.53 -27.80 -15.14
N THR A 740 -3.71 -27.46 -15.64
CA THR A 740 -4.42 -28.25 -16.66
C THR A 740 -3.72 -28.21 -18.02
N HIS A 741 -3.06 -27.07 -18.31
CA HIS A 741 -2.34 -26.78 -19.54
C HIS A 741 -0.97 -26.16 -19.21
N PRO A 742 0.01 -26.96 -18.75
CA PRO A 742 1.31 -26.44 -18.27
C PRO A 742 2.08 -25.71 -19.38
N GLU A 743 2.09 -26.22 -20.60
CA GLU A 743 2.78 -25.56 -21.72
C GLU A 743 2.11 -24.23 -22.09
N LEU A 744 0.78 -24.13 -22.06
CA LEU A 744 0.09 -22.88 -22.31
C LEU A 744 0.42 -21.84 -21.22
N LEU A 745 0.47 -22.26 -19.96
CA LEU A 745 0.84 -21.38 -18.84
C LEU A 745 2.24 -20.80 -19.03
N ASP A 746 3.22 -21.63 -19.34
CA ASP A 746 4.60 -21.21 -19.56
C ASP A 746 4.72 -20.34 -20.83
N TRP A 747 4.03 -20.70 -21.91
CA TRP A 747 4.01 -19.91 -23.14
C TRP A 747 3.42 -18.50 -22.89
N LEU A 748 2.30 -18.42 -22.22
CA LEU A 748 1.67 -17.13 -21.85
C LEU A 748 2.57 -16.31 -20.94
N ALA A 749 3.23 -16.92 -19.95
CA ALA A 749 4.12 -16.22 -19.04
C ALA A 749 5.34 -15.64 -19.76
N VAL A 750 5.97 -16.39 -20.66
CA VAL A 750 7.08 -15.92 -21.49
C VAL A 750 6.60 -14.84 -22.46
N TRP A 751 5.49 -15.06 -23.15
CA TRP A 751 4.92 -14.12 -24.11
C TRP A 751 4.62 -12.76 -23.45
N PHE A 752 3.98 -12.77 -22.28
CA PHE A 752 3.65 -11.58 -21.52
C PHE A 752 4.89 -10.84 -21.04
N ARG A 753 5.83 -11.56 -20.43
CA ARG A 753 7.12 -11.01 -19.96
C ARG A 753 7.90 -10.33 -21.08
N ASP A 754 8.04 -11.02 -22.22
CA ASP A 754 8.92 -10.59 -23.31
C ASP A 754 8.31 -9.47 -24.15
N ARG A 755 7.00 -9.23 -24.02
CA ARG A 755 6.28 -8.08 -24.59
C ARG A 755 6.12 -6.89 -23.63
N GLY A 756 6.96 -6.83 -22.60
CA GLY A 756 7.00 -5.69 -21.66
C GLY A 756 5.97 -5.75 -20.53
N GLY A 757 5.19 -6.83 -20.41
CA GLY A 757 4.22 -6.99 -19.33
C GLY A 757 2.99 -6.09 -19.45
N SER A 758 2.50 -5.84 -20.68
CA SER A 758 1.23 -5.13 -20.93
C SER A 758 0.05 -6.01 -20.61
N LEU A 759 -0.74 -5.62 -19.60
CA LEU A 759 -1.96 -6.35 -19.24
C LEU A 759 -3.03 -6.22 -20.31
N LYS A 760 -3.14 -5.05 -20.97
CA LYS A 760 -4.09 -4.87 -22.06
C LYS A 760 -3.78 -5.78 -23.25
N ASP A 761 -2.50 -6.00 -23.55
CA ASP A 761 -2.09 -6.96 -24.60
C ASP A 761 -2.46 -8.40 -24.20
N LEU A 762 -2.27 -8.77 -22.93
CA LEU A 762 -2.66 -10.09 -22.45
C LEU A 762 -4.18 -10.29 -22.54
N HIS A 763 -4.97 -9.30 -22.13
CA HIS A 763 -6.42 -9.33 -22.29
C HIS A 763 -6.82 -9.48 -23.75
N ARG A 764 -6.27 -8.66 -24.64
CA ARG A 764 -6.50 -8.71 -26.07
C ARG A 764 -6.24 -10.13 -26.62
N LEU A 765 -5.08 -10.69 -26.27
CA LEU A 765 -4.72 -12.04 -26.69
C LEU A 765 -5.76 -13.07 -26.22
N ILE A 766 -6.18 -13.03 -24.96
CA ILE A 766 -7.12 -14.00 -24.42
C ILE A 766 -8.50 -13.84 -25.06
N VAL A 767 -9.06 -12.61 -25.08
CA VAL A 767 -10.46 -12.40 -25.48
C VAL A 767 -10.67 -12.52 -27.00
N THR A 768 -9.61 -12.43 -27.82
CA THR A 768 -9.70 -12.66 -29.29
C THR A 768 -9.60 -14.12 -29.67
N SER A 769 -9.23 -15.03 -28.73
CA SER A 769 -9.19 -16.47 -28.99
C SER A 769 -10.58 -17.03 -29.27
N GLU A 770 -10.65 -18.08 -30.09
CA GLU A 770 -11.89 -18.84 -30.30
C GLU A 770 -12.35 -19.50 -28.99
N THR A 771 -11.40 -19.91 -28.15
CA THR A 771 -11.66 -20.47 -26.82
C THR A 771 -12.50 -19.51 -25.96
N TYR A 772 -12.22 -18.19 -25.97
CA TYR A 772 -13.03 -17.21 -25.24
C TYR A 772 -14.39 -16.95 -25.91
N ARG A 773 -14.43 -16.98 -27.24
CA ARG A 773 -15.65 -16.70 -28.02
C ARG A 773 -16.62 -17.87 -28.14
N GLN A 774 -16.32 -19.02 -27.56
CA GLN A 774 -17.18 -20.20 -27.50
C GLN A 774 -18.54 -19.89 -26.83
N SER A 775 -19.55 -20.65 -27.27
CA SER A 775 -20.85 -20.77 -26.58
C SER A 775 -20.66 -21.47 -25.21
N SER A 776 -21.53 -21.15 -24.25
CA SER A 776 -21.66 -21.86 -22.96
C SER A 776 -22.58 -23.08 -23.05
N ALA A 777 -23.03 -23.49 -24.23
CA ALA A 777 -23.98 -24.57 -24.44
C ALA A 777 -23.52 -25.90 -23.80
N HIS A 778 -24.44 -26.56 -23.11
CA HIS A 778 -24.16 -27.82 -22.44
C HIS A 778 -24.10 -28.98 -23.42
N ASN A 779 -23.13 -29.88 -23.22
CA ASN A 779 -23.05 -31.18 -23.92
C ASN A 779 -22.98 -32.30 -22.88
N ALA A 780 -24.00 -33.15 -22.84
CA ALA A 780 -24.13 -34.21 -21.83
C ALA A 780 -23.04 -35.27 -21.91
N ASP A 781 -22.49 -35.55 -23.08
CA ASP A 781 -21.45 -36.57 -23.28
C ASP A 781 -20.09 -35.99 -22.85
N TYR A 782 -19.79 -34.76 -23.17
CA TYR A 782 -18.56 -34.09 -22.74
C TYR A 782 -18.51 -33.87 -21.21
N THR A 783 -19.65 -33.60 -20.58
CA THR A 783 -19.77 -33.50 -19.13
C THR A 783 -19.39 -34.79 -18.41
N LYS A 784 -19.59 -35.97 -19.02
CA LYS A 784 -19.15 -37.26 -18.46
C LYS A 784 -17.62 -37.41 -18.43
N ILE A 785 -16.90 -36.69 -19.32
CA ILE A 785 -15.44 -36.74 -19.45
C ILE A 785 -14.82 -35.61 -18.61
N ASP A 786 -15.37 -34.42 -18.68
CA ASP A 786 -14.87 -33.20 -18.02
C ASP A 786 -16.06 -32.39 -17.48
N SER A 787 -16.56 -32.82 -16.30
CA SER A 787 -17.71 -32.19 -15.63
C SER A 787 -17.47 -30.72 -15.30
N ASP A 788 -16.25 -30.40 -14.89
CA ASP A 788 -15.84 -29.09 -14.41
C ASP A 788 -15.39 -28.16 -15.55
N ASN A 789 -15.44 -28.63 -16.79
CA ASN A 789 -14.96 -27.91 -17.97
C ASN A 789 -13.51 -27.39 -17.79
N ALA A 790 -12.67 -28.22 -17.16
CA ALA A 790 -11.27 -27.88 -16.87
C ALA A 790 -10.42 -27.75 -18.15
N TYR A 791 -10.83 -28.39 -19.24
CA TYR A 791 -10.16 -28.35 -20.54
C TYR A 791 -10.78 -27.33 -21.52
N LEU A 792 -11.84 -26.59 -21.08
CA LEU A 792 -12.48 -25.52 -21.86
C LEU A 792 -13.08 -25.96 -23.20
N TRP A 793 -13.83 -27.09 -23.21
CA TRP A 793 -14.58 -27.51 -24.38
C TRP A 793 -15.81 -26.61 -24.67
N ARG A 794 -16.22 -25.76 -23.71
CA ARG A 794 -17.19 -24.66 -23.85
C ARG A 794 -16.76 -23.45 -23.02
N MET A 795 -17.43 -22.31 -23.18
CA MET A 795 -17.28 -21.22 -22.24
C MET A 795 -17.97 -21.54 -20.90
N ASN A 796 -17.41 -21.09 -19.79
CA ASN A 796 -18.05 -21.19 -18.50
C ASN A 796 -19.12 -20.10 -18.35
N ARG A 797 -20.28 -20.48 -17.84
CA ARG A 797 -21.25 -19.51 -17.35
C ARG A 797 -20.78 -19.02 -16.00
N THR A 798 -20.69 -17.70 -15.83
CA THR A 798 -20.22 -17.07 -14.59
C THR A 798 -21.31 -16.22 -13.99
N ARG A 799 -21.48 -16.28 -12.67
CA ARG A 799 -22.33 -15.35 -11.95
C ARG A 799 -21.61 -14.01 -11.81
N LEU A 800 -22.36 -12.90 -11.95
CA LEU A 800 -21.85 -11.57 -11.68
C LEU A 800 -21.50 -11.42 -10.19
N ASP A 801 -20.41 -10.74 -9.90
CA ASP A 801 -20.08 -10.35 -8.54
C ASP A 801 -21.00 -9.25 -8.00
N ALA A 802 -21.03 -9.08 -6.69
CA ALA A 802 -21.93 -8.15 -6.01
C ALA A 802 -21.82 -6.72 -6.54
N GLU A 803 -20.62 -6.27 -6.87
CA GLU A 803 -20.35 -4.94 -7.41
C GLU A 803 -20.94 -4.78 -8.80
N SER A 804 -20.78 -5.77 -9.67
CA SER A 804 -21.34 -5.75 -11.03
C SER A 804 -22.87 -5.84 -11.01
N VAL A 805 -23.46 -6.63 -10.12
CA VAL A 805 -24.92 -6.70 -9.91
C VAL A 805 -25.47 -5.34 -9.51
N ARG A 806 -24.86 -4.72 -8.48
CA ARG A 806 -25.31 -3.41 -8.01
C ARG A 806 -25.16 -2.33 -9.08
N ASP A 807 -24.02 -2.30 -9.74
CA ASP A 807 -23.75 -1.31 -10.79
C ASP A 807 -24.69 -1.52 -12.00
N ALA A 808 -25.06 -2.76 -12.33
CA ALA A 808 -26.06 -3.08 -13.36
C ALA A 808 -27.47 -2.59 -12.97
N VAL A 809 -27.88 -2.73 -11.71
CA VAL A 809 -29.16 -2.17 -11.20
C VAL A 809 -29.17 -0.64 -11.32
N LEU A 810 -28.05 0.01 -10.96
CA LEU A 810 -27.89 1.47 -11.11
C LEU A 810 -27.95 1.91 -12.58
N ALA A 811 -27.32 1.16 -13.47
CA ALA A 811 -27.32 1.44 -14.91
C ALA A 811 -28.73 1.32 -15.49
N ALA A 812 -29.42 0.21 -15.26
CA ALA A 812 -30.79 -0.01 -15.75
C ALA A 812 -31.77 1.05 -15.23
N SER A 813 -31.63 1.45 -13.95
CA SER A 813 -32.47 2.52 -13.36
C SER A 813 -32.13 3.94 -13.86
N GLY A 814 -31.03 4.12 -14.63
CA GLY A 814 -30.54 5.41 -15.11
C GLY A 814 -29.97 6.29 -14.01
N LYS A 815 -29.53 5.70 -12.90
CA LYS A 815 -28.99 6.40 -11.73
C LYS A 815 -27.49 6.24 -11.50
N LEU A 816 -26.81 5.50 -12.36
CA LEU A 816 -25.38 5.27 -12.23
C LEU A 816 -24.59 6.59 -12.38
N ASP A 817 -23.87 6.97 -11.33
CA ASP A 817 -22.92 8.08 -11.36
C ASP A 817 -21.55 7.56 -11.83
N SER A 818 -21.11 8.08 -12.95
CA SER A 818 -19.85 7.72 -13.62
C SER A 818 -18.63 8.48 -13.14
N THR A 819 -18.75 9.33 -12.10
CA THR A 819 -17.63 10.11 -11.54
C THR A 819 -16.54 9.18 -11.01
N MET A 820 -15.32 9.39 -11.49
CA MET A 820 -14.15 8.60 -11.12
C MET A 820 -13.33 9.29 -10.04
N HIS A 821 -12.55 8.46 -9.33
CA HIS A 821 -11.56 8.90 -8.33
C HIS A 821 -12.15 9.64 -7.11
N GLY A 822 -11.28 10.00 -6.18
CA GLY A 822 -11.62 10.74 -4.97
C GLY A 822 -12.12 9.88 -3.81
N PRO A 823 -12.46 10.48 -2.68
CA PRO A 823 -12.86 9.79 -1.47
C PRO A 823 -14.01 8.81 -1.68
N SER A 824 -14.03 7.73 -0.90
CA SER A 824 -15.05 6.70 -0.98
C SER A 824 -16.41 7.18 -0.48
N SER A 825 -17.47 6.66 -1.11
CA SER A 825 -18.85 6.94 -0.70
C SER A 825 -19.23 6.09 0.50
N ARG A 826 -19.54 6.72 1.62
CA ARG A 826 -20.05 6.05 2.82
C ARG A 826 -21.53 5.79 2.65
N GLN A 827 -21.94 4.54 2.59
CA GLN A 827 -23.30 4.09 2.39
C GLN A 827 -23.90 3.54 3.70
N PHE A 828 -23.67 4.24 4.78
CA PHE A 828 -24.11 3.93 6.12
C PHE A 828 -24.15 5.20 7.00
N ALA A 829 -24.87 5.16 8.10
CA ALA A 829 -24.76 6.14 9.18
C ALA A 829 -23.78 5.63 10.24
N LEU A 830 -23.10 6.54 10.92
CA LEU A 830 -22.21 6.24 12.04
C LEU A 830 -22.83 6.77 13.34
N SER A 831 -22.73 5.97 14.38
CA SER A 831 -23.01 6.40 15.77
C SER A 831 -21.88 5.95 16.68
N PRO A 832 -21.71 6.58 17.85
CA PRO A 832 -20.70 6.15 18.83
C PRO A 832 -20.87 4.67 19.17
N GLY A 833 -19.77 3.93 19.08
CA GLY A 833 -19.69 2.53 19.43
C GLY A 833 -18.97 2.29 20.75
N ILE A 834 -18.53 1.06 20.98
CA ILE A 834 -17.71 0.68 22.12
C ILE A 834 -16.24 1.04 21.80
N HIS A 835 -15.58 1.69 22.74
CA HIS A 835 -14.23 2.24 22.56
C HIS A 835 -14.19 3.22 21.36
N VAL A 836 -13.25 3.02 20.43
CA VAL A 836 -13.08 3.84 19.21
C VAL A 836 -13.69 3.19 17.98
N THR A 837 -14.21 1.95 18.07
CA THR A 837 -14.91 1.29 16.97
C THR A 837 -16.30 1.89 16.82
N PRO A 838 -16.65 2.53 15.69
CA PRO A 838 -17.96 3.10 15.50
C PRO A 838 -19.01 2.00 15.30
N LYS A 839 -20.26 2.31 15.64
CA LYS A 839 -21.41 1.52 15.23
C LYS A 839 -21.83 1.92 13.81
N VAL A 840 -21.84 0.96 12.91
CA VAL A 840 -22.24 1.15 11.50
C VAL A 840 -23.69 0.74 11.33
N GLU A 841 -24.53 1.66 10.82
CA GLU A 841 -25.97 1.48 10.68
C GLU A 841 -26.36 1.60 9.20
N TYR A 842 -26.27 0.47 8.47
CA TYR A 842 -26.60 0.40 7.04
C TYR A 842 -28.08 0.66 6.78
N GLU A 843 -28.96 0.26 7.70
CA GLU A 843 -30.41 0.43 7.60
C GLU A 843 -30.87 1.90 7.66
N LYS A 844 -30.03 2.81 8.16
CA LYS A 844 -30.32 4.24 8.22
C LYS A 844 -29.88 5.02 6.98
N PHE A 845 -29.21 4.35 6.05
CA PHE A 845 -28.70 5.02 4.87
C PHE A 845 -29.84 5.41 3.91
N ASP A 846 -29.74 6.64 3.37
CA ASP A 846 -30.67 7.16 2.36
C ASP A 846 -30.21 6.79 0.95
N PHE A 847 -30.94 5.85 0.31
CA PHE A 847 -30.65 5.42 -1.07
C PHE A 847 -31.01 6.44 -2.14
N ASP A 848 -31.69 7.55 -1.82
CA ASP A 848 -31.90 8.67 -2.74
C ASP A 848 -30.71 9.66 -2.76
N SER A 849 -29.84 9.59 -1.77
CA SER A 849 -28.65 10.44 -1.68
C SER A 849 -27.69 10.24 -2.87
N PRO A 850 -26.92 11.25 -3.27
CA PRO A 850 -25.90 11.11 -4.32
C PRO A 850 -24.88 10.01 -4.01
N ALA A 851 -24.53 9.80 -2.73
CA ALA A 851 -23.58 8.79 -2.30
C ALA A 851 -23.96 7.36 -2.69
N SER A 852 -25.27 7.08 -2.87
CA SER A 852 -25.77 5.76 -3.26
C SER A 852 -25.56 5.44 -4.75
N ARG A 853 -25.26 6.45 -5.59
CA ARG A 853 -25.28 6.33 -7.06
C ARG A 853 -23.92 6.02 -7.67
N ARG A 854 -22.82 6.26 -6.93
CA ARG A 854 -21.47 5.98 -7.43
C ARG A 854 -21.25 4.49 -7.66
N ARG A 855 -20.36 4.17 -8.59
CA ARG A 855 -19.92 2.79 -8.83
C ARG A 855 -19.42 2.12 -7.55
N SER A 856 -19.66 0.83 -7.44
CA SER A 856 -19.33 -0.01 -6.29
C SER A 856 -17.84 -0.01 -5.93
N VAL A 857 -16.95 0.20 -6.90
CA VAL A 857 -15.49 0.32 -6.65
C VAL A 857 -15.14 1.53 -5.77
N TYR A 858 -16.00 2.54 -5.71
CA TYR A 858 -15.84 3.72 -4.87
C TYR A 858 -16.62 3.64 -3.55
N ARG A 859 -17.26 2.53 -3.25
CA ARG A 859 -17.90 2.30 -1.96
C ARG A 859 -16.85 2.19 -0.86
N PHE A 860 -17.13 2.78 0.31
CA PHE A 860 -16.32 2.59 1.49
C PHE A 860 -16.39 1.12 1.97
N VAL A 861 -15.24 0.51 2.19
CA VAL A 861 -15.14 -0.90 2.61
C VAL A 861 -14.77 -0.95 4.10
N PHE A 862 -15.73 -1.31 4.94
CA PHE A 862 -15.49 -1.62 6.34
C PHE A 862 -14.95 -3.04 6.47
N ARG A 863 -13.90 -3.25 7.28
CA ARG A 863 -13.23 -4.55 7.37
C ARG A 863 -14.03 -5.55 8.20
N THR A 864 -14.41 -5.18 9.42
CA THR A 864 -15.08 -6.09 10.37
C THR A 864 -16.60 -6.01 10.35
N LEU A 865 -17.16 -5.04 9.66
CA LEU A 865 -18.60 -4.78 9.59
C LEU A 865 -19.05 -4.73 8.12
N PRO A 866 -19.16 -5.87 7.43
CA PRO A 866 -19.52 -5.93 6.03
C PRO A 866 -20.92 -5.38 5.77
N ASP A 867 -21.13 -4.86 4.57
CA ASP A 867 -22.45 -4.44 4.09
C ASP A 867 -23.33 -5.68 3.80
N PRO A 868 -24.51 -5.81 4.40
CA PRO A 868 -25.35 -7.01 4.28
C PRO A 868 -25.80 -7.36 2.86
N PHE A 869 -25.98 -6.36 1.99
CA PHE A 869 -26.33 -6.61 0.60
C PHE A 869 -25.18 -7.28 -0.16
N TYR A 870 -23.97 -6.76 0.03
CA TYR A 870 -22.78 -7.32 -0.62
C TYR A 870 -22.41 -8.69 -0.03
N GLU A 871 -22.51 -8.86 1.28
CA GLU A 871 -22.27 -10.13 1.95
C GLU A 871 -23.22 -11.22 1.43
N ALA A 872 -24.51 -10.91 1.30
CA ALA A 872 -25.49 -11.82 0.73
C ALA A 872 -25.15 -12.25 -0.71
N LEU A 873 -24.42 -11.45 -1.48
CA LEU A 873 -24.00 -11.70 -2.85
C LEU A 873 -22.56 -12.22 -2.96
N ASP A 874 -22.02 -12.86 -1.92
CA ASP A 874 -20.66 -13.47 -1.88
C ASP A 874 -19.52 -12.44 -2.04
N CYS A 875 -19.70 -11.17 -1.65
CA CYS A 875 -18.59 -10.23 -1.60
C CYS A 875 -17.58 -10.69 -0.55
N PRO A 876 -16.27 -10.70 -0.85
CA PRO A 876 -15.27 -11.17 0.09
C PRO A 876 -15.22 -10.33 1.38
N ASP A 877 -14.92 -11.00 2.48
CA ASP A 877 -14.45 -10.37 3.70
C ASP A 877 -13.04 -9.78 3.47
N ALA A 878 -12.91 -8.48 3.65
CA ALA A 878 -11.66 -7.78 3.47
C ALA A 878 -10.61 -8.06 4.55
N SER A 879 -10.91 -8.90 5.54
CA SER A 879 -9.94 -9.36 6.55
C SER A 879 -9.03 -10.47 6.03
N GLN A 880 -9.39 -11.12 4.91
CA GLN A 880 -8.68 -12.26 4.35
C GLN A 880 -8.31 -12.05 2.88
N PHE A 881 -7.22 -12.72 2.47
CA PHE A 881 -6.85 -12.79 1.06
C PHE A 881 -7.88 -13.60 0.29
N THR A 882 -8.47 -13.02 -0.73
CA THR A 882 -9.48 -13.70 -1.54
C THR A 882 -9.01 -13.87 -2.98
N PRO A 883 -8.28 -14.95 -3.28
CA PRO A 883 -7.77 -15.22 -4.64
C PRO A 883 -8.87 -15.67 -5.60
N VAL A 884 -9.90 -16.29 -5.06
CA VAL A 884 -11.08 -16.79 -5.75
C VAL A 884 -12.29 -16.42 -4.91
N ARG A 885 -13.20 -15.66 -5.48
CA ARG A 885 -14.47 -15.36 -4.80
C ARG A 885 -15.36 -16.60 -4.75
N ALA A 886 -16.07 -16.79 -3.67
CA ALA A 886 -17.17 -17.75 -3.63
C ALA A 886 -18.20 -17.36 -4.70
N SER A 887 -18.84 -18.34 -5.28
CA SER A 887 -19.95 -18.16 -6.20
C SER A 887 -21.01 -19.16 -5.84
N SER A 888 -21.94 -18.74 -5.00
CA SER A 888 -23.03 -19.58 -4.54
C SER A 888 -24.35 -19.20 -5.23
N VAL A 889 -25.32 -20.10 -5.23
CA VAL A 889 -26.69 -19.83 -5.67
C VAL A 889 -27.61 -20.24 -4.53
N THR A 890 -28.04 -19.29 -3.74
CA THR A 890 -28.81 -19.55 -2.52
C THR A 890 -30.16 -18.82 -2.52
N ALA A 891 -31.10 -19.33 -1.72
CA ALA A 891 -32.36 -18.65 -1.48
C ALA A 891 -32.15 -17.28 -0.82
N LEU A 892 -31.11 -17.11 0.01
CA LEU A 892 -30.79 -15.83 0.64
C LEU A 892 -30.41 -14.76 -0.38
N GLN A 893 -29.69 -15.11 -1.43
CA GLN A 893 -29.35 -14.19 -2.53
C GLN A 893 -30.60 -13.77 -3.32
N ALA A 894 -31.49 -14.71 -3.63
CA ALA A 894 -32.75 -14.40 -4.26
C ALA A 894 -33.63 -13.50 -3.39
N LEU A 895 -33.63 -13.72 -2.07
CA LEU A 895 -34.34 -12.86 -1.11
C LEU A 895 -33.71 -11.46 -1.02
N ALA A 896 -32.38 -11.34 -1.02
CA ALA A 896 -31.69 -10.06 -1.06
C ALA A 896 -32.05 -9.28 -2.34
N MET A 897 -31.98 -9.90 -3.51
CA MET A 897 -32.38 -9.28 -4.78
C MET A 897 -33.86 -8.92 -4.84
N MET A 898 -34.72 -9.58 -4.06
CA MET A 898 -36.16 -9.27 -4.01
C MET A 898 -36.51 -8.24 -2.95
N ASN A 899 -35.87 -8.22 -1.79
CA ASN A 899 -36.37 -7.52 -0.62
C ASN A 899 -35.41 -6.48 -0.03
N ASP A 900 -34.13 -6.47 -0.46
CA ASP A 900 -33.21 -5.45 0.00
C ASP A 900 -33.68 -4.04 -0.36
N ARG A 901 -33.53 -3.10 0.55
CA ARG A 901 -33.96 -1.70 0.40
C ARG A 901 -33.35 -1.04 -0.85
N PHE A 902 -32.10 -1.36 -1.16
CA PHE A 902 -31.43 -0.89 -2.38
C PHE A 902 -32.20 -1.38 -3.63
N THR A 903 -32.41 -2.68 -3.75
CA THR A 903 -33.07 -3.27 -4.93
C THR A 903 -34.49 -2.77 -5.09
N VAL A 904 -35.28 -2.70 -4.01
CA VAL A 904 -36.64 -2.18 -4.02
C VAL A 904 -36.66 -0.72 -4.48
N ARG A 905 -35.80 0.12 -3.91
CA ARG A 905 -35.77 1.56 -4.26
C ARG A 905 -35.32 1.80 -5.69
N TYR A 906 -34.33 1.07 -6.16
CA TYR A 906 -33.85 1.24 -7.54
C TYR A 906 -34.78 0.58 -8.58
N ALA A 907 -35.60 -0.41 -8.24
CA ALA A 907 -36.70 -0.89 -9.06
C ALA A 907 -37.79 0.17 -9.23
N GLU A 908 -38.11 0.97 -8.22
CA GLU A 908 -39.00 2.13 -8.32
C GLU A 908 -38.42 3.22 -9.26
N HIS A 909 -37.12 3.51 -9.16
CA HIS A 909 -36.47 4.44 -10.09
C HIS A 909 -36.48 3.91 -11.52
N PHE A 910 -36.26 2.61 -11.70
CA PHE A 910 -36.34 1.96 -13.02
C PHE A 910 -37.74 2.04 -13.59
N ALA A 911 -38.78 1.72 -12.82
CA ALA A 911 -40.16 1.85 -13.24
C ALA A 911 -40.52 3.27 -13.70
N LYS A 912 -40.11 4.30 -12.95
CA LYS A 912 -40.32 5.70 -13.36
C LYS A 912 -39.62 6.04 -14.68
N ARG A 913 -38.44 5.50 -14.92
CA ARG A 913 -37.70 5.65 -16.17
C ARG A 913 -38.44 4.98 -17.31
N VAL A 914 -38.96 3.78 -17.08
CA VAL A 914 -39.75 3.01 -18.05
C VAL A 914 -41.07 3.72 -18.38
N GLU A 915 -41.81 4.18 -17.37
CA GLU A 915 -43.08 4.95 -17.52
C GLU A 915 -42.89 6.21 -18.37
N ALA A 916 -41.75 6.87 -18.25
CA ALA A 916 -41.45 8.08 -19.01
C ALA A 916 -41.27 7.82 -20.54
N THR A 917 -41.06 6.55 -20.97
CA THR A 917 -40.82 6.22 -22.39
C THR A 917 -42.10 6.07 -23.23
N SER A 918 -43.20 5.58 -22.66
CA SER A 918 -44.43 5.31 -23.35
C SER A 918 -45.60 5.21 -22.38
N GLN A 919 -46.83 5.48 -22.87
CA GLN A 919 -48.07 5.18 -22.15
C GLN A 919 -48.57 3.74 -22.42
N ASP A 920 -47.98 3.07 -23.39
CA ASP A 920 -48.31 1.69 -23.77
C ASP A 920 -47.48 0.71 -22.90
N CYS A 921 -48.16 -0.10 -22.11
CA CYS A 921 -47.56 -1.09 -21.22
C CYS A 921 -46.67 -2.08 -21.96
N LEU A 922 -47.05 -2.53 -23.17
CA LEU A 922 -46.26 -3.51 -23.93
C LEU A 922 -44.92 -2.89 -24.38
N ARG A 923 -44.92 -1.61 -24.79
CA ARG A 923 -43.69 -0.89 -25.11
C ARG A 923 -42.83 -0.63 -23.87
N GLN A 924 -43.45 -0.33 -22.74
CA GLN A 924 -42.79 -0.20 -21.46
C GLN A 924 -42.02 -1.49 -21.08
N ILE A 925 -42.69 -2.65 -21.24
CA ILE A 925 -42.06 -3.95 -21.00
C ILE A 925 -40.91 -4.22 -21.98
N GLY A 926 -41.06 -3.88 -23.24
CA GLY A 926 -40.01 -3.96 -24.25
C GLY A 926 -38.74 -3.19 -23.80
N PHE A 927 -38.93 -1.93 -23.45
CA PHE A 927 -37.86 -1.08 -22.98
C PHE A 927 -37.21 -1.63 -21.70
N ALA A 928 -37.98 -2.13 -20.74
CA ALA A 928 -37.47 -2.70 -19.51
C ALA A 928 -36.56 -3.92 -19.76
N TYR A 929 -36.93 -4.79 -20.70
CA TYR A 929 -36.10 -5.93 -21.10
C TYR A 929 -34.81 -5.50 -21.78
N GLU A 930 -34.89 -4.53 -22.69
CA GLU A 930 -33.68 -4.03 -23.39
C GLU A 930 -32.67 -3.40 -22.42
N GLU A 931 -33.12 -2.60 -21.47
CA GLU A 931 -32.24 -1.97 -20.48
C GLU A 931 -31.70 -2.96 -19.46
N ALA A 932 -32.46 -3.93 -18.98
CA ALA A 932 -32.03 -4.87 -17.97
C ALA A 932 -31.26 -6.07 -18.56
N LEU A 933 -31.73 -6.64 -19.69
CA LEU A 933 -31.24 -7.90 -20.23
C LEU A 933 -30.51 -7.77 -21.57
N GLY A 934 -30.59 -6.60 -22.21
CA GLY A 934 -29.93 -6.32 -23.50
C GLY A 934 -30.57 -6.97 -24.69
N ARG A 935 -31.82 -7.39 -24.57
CA ARG A 935 -32.61 -7.99 -25.67
C ARG A 935 -34.08 -7.61 -25.57
N SER A 936 -34.79 -7.70 -26.68
CA SER A 936 -36.25 -7.61 -26.68
C SER A 936 -36.88 -8.87 -26.05
N PRO A 937 -38.00 -8.74 -25.35
CA PRO A 937 -38.75 -9.89 -24.83
C PRO A 937 -39.44 -10.66 -25.95
N THR A 938 -39.71 -11.95 -25.75
CA THR A 938 -40.61 -12.73 -26.58
C THR A 938 -42.06 -12.31 -26.34
N GLU A 939 -42.99 -12.63 -27.25
CA GLU A 939 -44.42 -12.32 -27.07
C GLU A 939 -44.99 -12.88 -25.75
N LEU A 940 -44.57 -14.09 -25.36
CA LEU A 940 -44.96 -14.71 -24.10
C LEU A 940 -44.44 -13.98 -22.88
N GLU A 941 -43.17 -13.58 -22.91
CA GLU A 941 -42.56 -12.80 -21.85
C GLU A 941 -43.21 -11.42 -21.70
N THR A 942 -43.43 -10.73 -22.82
CA THR A 942 -44.13 -9.44 -22.87
C THR A 942 -45.53 -9.54 -22.23
N LYS A 943 -46.31 -10.52 -22.63
CA LYS A 943 -47.66 -10.72 -22.08
C LYS A 943 -47.62 -11.02 -20.58
N ARG A 944 -46.80 -11.99 -20.17
CA ARG A 944 -46.72 -12.40 -18.75
C ARG A 944 -46.26 -11.25 -17.83
N LEU A 945 -45.25 -10.48 -18.26
CA LEU A 945 -44.74 -9.39 -17.44
C LEU A 945 -45.70 -8.19 -17.47
N ALA A 946 -46.43 -7.94 -18.57
CA ALA A 946 -47.47 -6.92 -18.62
C ALA A 946 -48.64 -7.27 -17.70
N ASP A 947 -49.18 -8.52 -17.78
CA ASP A 947 -50.23 -9.01 -16.87
C ASP A 947 -49.78 -8.94 -15.38
N PHE A 948 -48.49 -9.15 -15.08
CA PHE A 948 -47.95 -9.02 -13.75
C PHE A 948 -47.87 -7.55 -13.33
N ALA A 949 -47.35 -6.67 -14.20
CA ALA A 949 -47.25 -5.24 -13.95
C ALA A 949 -48.62 -4.58 -13.71
N GLU A 950 -49.62 -4.97 -14.43
CA GLU A 950 -51.02 -4.50 -14.25
C GLU A 950 -51.55 -4.85 -12.83
N ARG A 951 -51.28 -6.07 -12.35
CA ARG A 951 -51.77 -6.55 -11.05
C ARG A 951 -50.95 -6.08 -9.86
N HIS A 952 -49.67 -5.94 -10.04
CA HIS A 952 -48.69 -5.74 -8.91
C HIS A 952 -47.87 -4.45 -9.03
N GLY A 953 -48.04 -3.69 -10.09
CA GLY A 953 -47.34 -2.46 -10.39
C GLY A 953 -46.00 -2.69 -11.12
N LEU A 954 -45.61 -1.71 -11.94
CA LEU A 954 -44.42 -1.76 -12.80
C LEU A 954 -43.11 -1.87 -12.02
N ALA A 955 -43.03 -1.26 -10.84
CA ALA A 955 -41.87 -1.38 -9.99
C ALA A 955 -41.59 -2.82 -9.57
N ASN A 956 -42.64 -3.60 -9.27
CA ASN A 956 -42.49 -5.01 -8.95
C ASN A 956 -42.08 -5.85 -10.17
N ALA A 957 -42.58 -5.49 -11.38
CA ALA A 957 -42.15 -6.11 -12.63
C ALA A 957 -40.65 -5.83 -12.91
N CYS A 958 -40.20 -4.60 -12.73
CA CYS A 958 -38.78 -4.23 -12.82
C CYS A 958 -37.90 -5.00 -11.80
N ARG A 959 -38.38 -5.19 -10.57
CA ARG A 959 -37.68 -5.97 -9.53
C ARG A 959 -37.56 -7.46 -9.92
N LEU A 960 -38.54 -8.05 -10.58
CA LEU A 960 -38.45 -9.41 -11.09
C LEU A 960 -37.32 -9.54 -12.14
N LEU A 961 -37.19 -8.55 -13.04
CA LEU A 961 -36.10 -8.55 -14.03
C LEU A 961 -34.73 -8.57 -13.37
N PHE A 962 -34.54 -7.81 -12.28
CA PHE A 962 -33.25 -7.81 -11.52
C PHE A 962 -32.94 -9.15 -10.87
N ASN A 963 -33.95 -9.98 -10.57
CA ASN A 963 -33.78 -11.27 -9.90
C ASN A 963 -33.78 -12.48 -10.88
N CYS A 964 -33.84 -12.25 -12.18
CA CYS A 964 -33.78 -13.35 -13.12
C CYS A 964 -32.31 -13.79 -13.38
N ASN A 965 -32.13 -15.08 -13.69
CA ASN A 965 -30.81 -15.62 -13.98
C ASN A 965 -30.09 -14.88 -15.12
N GLU A 966 -30.83 -14.46 -16.16
CA GLU A 966 -30.26 -13.75 -17.29
C GLU A 966 -29.68 -12.38 -16.90
N PHE A 967 -30.20 -11.75 -15.84
CA PHE A 967 -29.58 -10.53 -15.25
C PHE A 967 -28.33 -10.85 -14.44
N LEU A 968 -28.37 -11.94 -13.66
CA LEU A 968 -27.34 -12.26 -12.67
C LEU A 968 -26.16 -13.07 -13.22
N PHE A 969 -26.29 -13.66 -14.41
CA PHE A 969 -25.26 -14.50 -15.02
C PHE A 969 -24.80 -13.96 -16.37
N VAL A 970 -23.60 -14.32 -16.73
CA VAL A 970 -23.00 -14.09 -18.06
C VAL A 970 -22.63 -15.44 -18.66
N ASP A 971 -23.11 -15.67 -19.89
CA ASP A 971 -22.86 -16.86 -20.69
C ASP A 971 -21.54 -16.79 -21.46
#